data_a473dcc5fcb1799bf7677baf36b6cff6
#
_entry.id   a473dcc5fcb1799bf7677baf36b6cff6
#
_cell.length_a   1.000
_cell.length_b   1.000
_cell.length_c   1.000
_cell.angle_alpha   90.00
_cell.angle_beta   90.00
_cell.angle_gamma   90.00
#
_symmetry.space_group_name_H-M   'P 1'
#
loop_
_entity.id
_entity.type
_entity.pdbx_description
1 polymer ?
#
loop_
_entity_poly.entity_id
_entity_poly.type
_entity_poly.pdbx_seq_one_letter_code
_entity_poly.pdbx_strand_id
1 'polypeptide(L)'
;MSNFWGRNIRGRKMNTRKRRIAIVAGALAAIAAAAVLLRGAPSDPLADLKAGASALDAKKYDSAISTLTPLVKRIPKLADYTAWLLASAQFDAQDYAAVPKSLETVWKQSPVSPLGSRAAMLESKAYLQGGDSKNALEILRENYSILPQPAGDLAMADAFAAANDLISSAIYNQRVYYAYPASAESGLADANLTKLRAQLGDNYPPPMPNAMLGRALKLLSTGNSARARKELETIIPQLGGTERDVARVRIGVAEYEAKENLKAEQYLASLEGLAPEADAERLSYLALAARRLKNHEELHASLEKLARQYPTSNWRLQALISDATLHLVDNEFDAYAPLYQACYEFFPNDPQAPTCHWRVTWGHYLRRRADAAEMLRADLKMFPGSENAPAALYFLGRLAEDAHDSGAARAWYEEIVREYPNYYYTILAKQRVAKVARSPLSPAVNDFLRTVKFPTRSRTLNFEPNATSKLRIERARLLATAGMEDWAEVELRFAAQNEDQPHVMAIELASISNRKTGPDQAINYIKRYAPGYLFMPVDSAPMQFWKLAFPIPYRDSLDRFSKQNGLDPFMVAALIRQESLFNPKAVSPANARGLTQIEPTTGRELSRRLKLRSYSTAALFQPAVNLQLGTFYLKSIVDGLGGRWEIALAAYNAGLSRAHAWMTWGDFREPAEFIETVPFSETRTYIQTVLRNAELYRRLYGSQPMSRGTTTPAN
;
A
#
# COMPACT_ATOMS: atom_id res chain seq x y z
N MET A 1 -34.10 62.80 78.31
CA MET A 1 -33.76 61.79 79.31
C MET A 1 -32.50 61.14 78.93
N SER A 2 -31.47 61.52 79.49
CA SER A 2 -30.50 60.99 80.39
C SER A 2 -29.57 59.94 79.82
N ASN A 3 -28.32 60.36 79.64
CA ASN A 3 -27.16 59.94 80.43
C ASN A 3 -26.62 58.54 80.10
N PHE A 4 -25.36 58.22 79.95
CA PHE A 4 -24.10 58.58 80.57
C PHE A 4 -22.93 57.76 79.98
N TRP A 5 -21.75 58.33 80.02
CA TRP A 5 -20.36 57.81 80.12
C TRP A 5 -19.74 57.05 79.01
N GLY A 6 -18.69 57.40 78.28
CA GLY A 6 -17.40 57.92 78.72
C GLY A 6 -16.38 56.82 79.20
N ARG A 7 -15.49 56.31 78.27
CA ARG A 7 -14.17 55.80 78.69
C ARG A 7 -13.10 55.97 77.61
N ASN A 8 -12.09 56.68 77.95
CA ASN A 8 -10.79 56.82 77.33
C ASN A 8 -10.14 55.50 76.98
N ILE A 9 -9.62 55.34 75.76
CA ILE A 9 -8.58 54.39 75.48
C ILE A 9 -7.36 55.16 74.93
N ARG A 10 -6.31 55.18 75.80
CA ARG A 10 -4.98 55.71 75.53
C ARG A 10 -4.37 55.05 74.32
N GLY A 11 -4.01 55.83 73.29
CA GLY A 11 -3.23 55.40 72.14
C GLY A 11 -1.82 54.97 72.54
N ARG A 12 -1.52 53.69 72.45
CA ARG A 12 -0.14 53.18 72.48
C ARG A 12 0.54 53.58 71.15
N LYS A 13 1.44 54.58 71.21
CA LYS A 13 2.36 54.90 70.16
C LYS A 13 3.28 53.70 69.90
N MET A 14 3.04 52.97 68.82
CA MET A 14 3.91 51.89 68.38
C MET A 14 5.26 52.46 67.96
N ASN A 15 6.36 51.93 68.52
CA ASN A 15 7.73 52.36 68.34
C ASN A 15 8.11 52.33 66.83
N THR A 16 8.64 53.42 66.30
CA THR A 16 9.01 53.65 64.91
C THR A 16 9.89 52.54 64.28
N ARG A 17 10.65 51.86 65.17
CA ARG A 17 11.49 50.72 64.75
C ARG A 17 10.64 49.47 64.38
N LYS A 18 9.56 49.19 65.09
CA LYS A 18 8.60 48.10 64.81
C LYS A 18 7.77 48.40 63.58
N ARG A 19 7.43 49.66 63.29
CA ARG A 19 6.75 50.06 62.02
C ARG A 19 7.62 49.89 60.79
N ARG A 20 8.94 50.20 60.91
CA ARG A 20 9.90 49.97 59.76
C ARG A 20 10.13 48.49 59.53
N ILE A 21 10.21 47.66 60.57
CA ILE A 21 10.33 46.20 60.40
C ILE A 21 9.07 45.60 59.79
N ALA A 22 7.87 46.04 60.17
CA ALA A 22 6.61 45.55 59.51
C ALA A 22 6.45 46.01 58.08
N ILE A 23 6.91 47.21 57.71
CA ILE A 23 6.89 47.70 56.32
C ILE A 23 7.89 46.95 55.46
N VAL A 24 9.09 46.65 55.95
CA VAL A 24 10.13 45.86 55.23
C VAL A 24 9.68 44.39 55.10
N ALA A 25 9.08 43.78 56.09
CA ALA A 25 8.53 42.45 56.05
C ALA A 25 7.33 42.36 55.08
N GLY A 26 6.46 43.39 55.07
CA GLY A 26 5.37 43.49 54.11
C GLY A 26 5.85 43.67 52.67
N ALA A 27 6.90 44.50 52.44
CA ALA A 27 7.51 44.68 51.13
C ALA A 27 8.23 43.40 50.62
N LEU A 28 8.92 42.68 51.49
CA LEU A 28 9.55 41.39 51.16
C LEU A 28 8.50 40.31 50.91
N ALA A 29 7.39 40.27 51.61
CA ALA A 29 6.27 39.37 51.34
C ALA A 29 5.54 39.72 50.03
N ALA A 30 5.39 41.01 49.72
CA ALA A 30 4.83 41.48 48.46
C ALA A 30 5.77 41.19 47.26
N ILE A 31 7.08 41.32 47.44
CA ILE A 31 8.08 40.93 46.43
C ILE A 31 8.11 39.41 46.26
N ALA A 32 7.99 38.61 47.32
CA ALA A 32 7.88 37.17 47.26
C ALA A 32 6.56 36.71 46.61
N ALA A 33 5.44 37.38 46.92
CA ALA A 33 4.14 37.15 46.29
C ALA A 33 4.12 37.57 44.83
N ALA A 34 4.76 38.71 44.50
CA ALA A 34 4.94 39.14 43.09
C ALA A 34 5.88 38.19 42.31
N ALA A 35 6.94 37.64 42.96
CA ALA A 35 7.81 36.64 42.37
C ALA A 35 7.11 35.27 42.18
N VAL A 36 6.10 34.94 43.01
CA VAL A 36 5.25 33.76 42.87
C VAL A 36 4.17 33.99 41.81
N LEU A 37 3.65 35.21 41.67
CA LEU A 37 2.70 35.59 40.61
C LEU A 37 3.37 35.78 39.22
N LEU A 38 4.68 36.10 39.21
CA LEU A 38 5.49 36.15 37.98
C LEU A 38 6.04 34.77 37.55
N ARG A 39 5.94 33.75 38.41
CA ARG A 39 6.00 32.37 37.97
C ARG A 39 4.65 32.05 37.34
N GLY A 40 4.51 32.38 36.04
CA GLY A 40 3.36 31.99 35.26
C GLY A 40 2.93 30.55 35.54
N ALA A 41 1.64 30.26 35.45
CA ALA A 41 1.13 28.91 35.58
C ALA A 41 2.07 27.94 34.82
N PRO A 42 2.40 26.76 35.35
CA PRO A 42 3.30 25.84 34.67
C PRO A 42 2.79 25.66 33.28
N SER A 43 3.60 26.10 32.30
CA SER A 43 3.25 25.97 30.88
C SER A 43 2.93 24.51 30.58
N ASP A 44 1.92 24.29 29.75
CA ASP A 44 1.60 22.94 29.24
C ASP A 44 2.83 22.36 28.49
N PRO A 45 3.42 21.27 28.97
CA PRO A 45 4.61 20.70 28.31
C PRO A 45 4.41 20.33 26.86
N LEU A 46 3.17 19.97 26.43
CA LEU A 46 2.88 19.66 25.03
C LEU A 46 2.79 20.93 24.17
N ALA A 47 2.28 22.03 24.73
CA ALA A 47 2.31 23.33 24.07
C ALA A 47 3.76 23.84 23.92
N ASP A 48 4.59 23.66 24.95
CA ASP A 48 6.02 24.00 24.89
C ASP A 48 6.76 23.13 23.84
N LEU A 49 6.44 21.83 23.74
CA LEU A 49 7.00 20.94 22.73
C LEU A 49 6.66 21.44 21.30
N LYS A 50 5.40 21.82 21.08
CA LYS A 50 4.98 22.42 19.80
C LYS A 50 5.71 23.73 19.53
N ALA A 51 5.87 24.58 20.54
CA ALA A 51 6.59 25.86 20.40
C ALA A 51 8.08 25.63 20.06
N GLY A 52 8.73 24.66 20.71
CA GLY A 52 10.12 24.28 20.41
C GLY A 52 10.29 23.74 19.00
N ALA A 53 9.40 22.87 18.54
CA ALA A 53 9.40 22.36 17.17
C ALA A 53 9.16 23.50 16.14
N SER A 54 8.19 24.39 16.40
CA SER A 54 7.93 25.54 15.53
C SER A 54 9.10 26.54 15.50
N ALA A 55 9.82 26.71 16.61
CA ALA A 55 11.04 27.52 16.64
C ALA A 55 12.16 26.93 15.78
N LEU A 56 12.32 25.59 15.80
CA LEU A 56 13.25 24.89 14.94
C LEU A 56 12.90 25.08 13.46
N ASP A 57 11.64 24.87 13.08
CA ASP A 57 11.16 25.08 11.71
C ASP A 57 11.36 26.52 11.23
N ALA A 58 11.22 27.49 12.15
CA ALA A 58 11.47 28.91 11.90
C ALA A 58 12.96 29.29 11.95
N LYS A 59 13.87 28.32 12.10
CA LYS A 59 15.32 28.50 12.22
C LYS A 59 15.75 29.40 13.40
N LYS A 60 14.94 29.42 14.47
CA LYS A 60 15.25 30.15 15.73
C LYS A 60 15.89 29.19 16.72
N TYR A 61 17.12 28.76 16.42
CA TYR A 61 17.79 27.63 17.07
C TYR A 61 17.97 27.84 18.58
N ASP A 62 18.43 29.02 19.02
CA ASP A 62 18.60 29.30 20.46
C ASP A 62 17.29 29.19 21.22
N SER A 63 16.19 29.69 20.64
CA SER A 63 14.85 29.58 21.20
C SER A 63 14.39 28.13 21.25
N ALA A 64 14.63 27.34 20.20
CA ALA A 64 14.33 25.92 20.17
C ALA A 64 15.11 25.17 21.25
N ILE A 65 16.43 25.36 21.35
CA ILE A 65 17.32 24.71 22.34
C ILE A 65 16.86 25.04 23.76
N SER A 66 16.65 26.33 24.07
CA SER A 66 16.22 26.77 25.43
C SER A 66 14.87 26.19 25.83
N THR A 67 13.93 26.06 24.89
CA THR A 67 12.60 25.51 25.11
C THR A 67 12.63 23.99 25.27
N LEU A 68 13.36 23.27 24.39
CA LEU A 68 13.35 21.81 24.33
C LEU A 68 14.20 21.15 25.44
N THR A 69 15.29 21.79 25.87
CA THR A 69 16.21 21.22 26.88
C THR A 69 15.50 20.75 28.16
N PRO A 70 14.67 21.57 28.83
CA PRO A 70 13.96 21.12 30.04
C PRO A 70 12.86 20.09 29.73
N LEU A 71 12.33 20.05 28.54
CA LEU A 71 11.21 19.18 28.15
C LEU A 71 11.59 17.71 28.05
N VAL A 72 12.85 17.39 27.75
CA VAL A 72 13.34 16.00 27.72
C VAL A 72 13.01 15.27 29.04
N LYS A 73 13.09 15.96 30.18
CA LYS A 73 12.74 15.40 31.50
C LYS A 73 11.27 15.59 31.86
N ARG A 74 10.61 16.65 31.34
CA ARG A 74 9.21 16.98 31.70
C ARG A 74 8.21 16.09 30.93
N ILE A 75 8.58 15.51 29.78
CA ILE A 75 7.74 14.63 29.00
C ILE A 75 8.45 13.28 28.78
N PRO A 76 8.63 12.45 29.80
CA PRO A 76 9.44 11.23 29.72
C PRO A 76 8.92 10.22 28.69
N LYS A 77 7.61 10.21 28.41
CA LYS A 77 7.03 9.36 27.36
C LYS A 77 7.40 9.77 25.94
N LEU A 78 7.81 11.02 25.73
CA LEU A 78 8.26 11.59 24.46
C LEU A 78 9.70 12.13 24.56
N ALA A 79 10.48 11.62 25.50
CA ALA A 79 11.84 12.10 25.74
C ALA A 79 12.73 11.94 24.49
N ASP A 80 12.58 10.85 23.77
CA ASP A 80 13.29 10.58 22.52
C ASP A 80 12.91 11.56 21.38
N TYR A 81 11.64 11.89 21.22
CA TYR A 81 11.20 12.90 20.25
C TYR A 81 11.70 14.29 20.59
N THR A 82 11.60 14.65 21.90
CA THR A 82 12.10 15.92 22.38
C THR A 82 13.62 16.04 22.22
N ALA A 83 14.35 14.97 22.53
CA ALA A 83 15.80 14.89 22.36
C ALA A 83 16.25 14.94 20.90
N TRP A 84 15.49 14.30 20.01
CA TRP A 84 15.70 14.39 18.57
C TRP A 84 15.55 15.84 18.05
N LEU A 85 14.48 16.53 18.42
CA LEU A 85 14.28 17.94 18.06
C LEU A 85 15.38 18.85 18.63
N LEU A 86 15.77 18.61 19.89
CA LEU A 86 16.87 19.32 20.53
C LEU A 86 18.19 19.10 19.78
N ALA A 87 18.55 17.85 19.48
CA ALA A 87 19.74 17.51 18.74
C ALA A 87 19.75 18.11 17.32
N SER A 88 18.59 18.14 16.67
CA SER A 88 18.42 18.80 15.37
C SER A 88 18.68 20.32 15.46
N ALA A 89 18.13 20.98 16.50
CA ALA A 89 18.35 22.40 16.74
C ALA A 89 19.84 22.70 17.03
N GLN A 90 20.49 21.87 17.85
CA GLN A 90 21.93 21.97 18.14
C GLN A 90 22.80 21.80 16.91
N PHE A 91 22.46 20.81 16.05
CA PHE A 91 23.17 20.58 14.79
C PHE A 91 23.07 21.80 13.88
N ASP A 92 21.87 22.34 13.70
CA ASP A 92 21.63 23.50 12.83
C ASP A 92 22.20 24.81 13.41
N ALA A 93 22.35 24.88 14.76
CA ALA A 93 23.09 25.94 15.46
C ALA A 93 24.62 25.74 15.40
N GLN A 94 25.12 24.68 14.74
CA GLN A 94 26.53 24.32 14.67
C GLN A 94 27.16 23.91 16.03
N ASP A 95 26.35 23.60 17.03
CA ASP A 95 26.80 23.01 18.30
C ASP A 95 26.92 21.49 18.16
N TYR A 96 27.83 21.04 17.30
CA TYR A 96 28.00 19.64 16.93
C TYR A 96 28.38 18.76 18.12
N ALA A 97 29.12 19.30 19.11
CA ALA A 97 29.57 18.56 20.28
C ALA A 97 28.41 18.18 21.23
N ALA A 98 27.33 18.94 21.24
CA ALA A 98 26.15 18.65 22.08
C ALA A 98 25.24 17.58 21.48
N VAL A 99 25.26 17.35 20.18
CA VAL A 99 24.35 16.45 19.45
C VAL A 99 24.39 15.01 19.98
N PRO A 100 25.55 14.33 20.08
CA PRO A 100 25.62 12.94 20.57
C PRO A 100 25.02 12.78 21.96
N LYS A 101 25.34 13.71 22.86
CA LYS A 101 24.81 13.69 24.24
C LYS A 101 23.29 13.81 24.31
N SER A 102 22.70 14.63 23.45
CA SER A 102 21.24 14.75 23.36
C SER A 102 20.61 13.48 22.81
N LEU A 103 21.24 12.85 21.81
CA LEU A 103 20.75 11.62 21.17
C LEU A 103 20.90 10.36 22.04
N GLU A 104 21.70 10.38 23.12
CA GLU A 104 21.73 9.27 24.07
C GLU A 104 20.32 8.92 24.60
N THR A 105 19.44 9.89 24.70
CA THR A 105 18.05 9.68 25.14
C THR A 105 17.26 8.85 24.12
N VAL A 106 17.54 9.00 22.84
CA VAL A 106 16.91 8.20 21.77
C VAL A 106 17.34 6.74 21.89
N TRP A 107 18.63 6.49 22.14
CA TRP A 107 19.19 5.14 22.27
C TRP A 107 18.71 4.42 23.54
N LYS A 108 18.51 5.16 24.63
CA LYS A 108 18.07 4.61 25.94
C LYS A 108 16.55 4.47 26.06
N GLN A 109 15.77 4.89 25.04
CA GLN A 109 14.30 4.87 25.10
C GLN A 109 13.75 3.45 25.14
N SER A 110 12.77 3.23 26.03
CA SER A 110 12.01 1.99 26.11
C SER A 110 10.51 2.30 26.06
N PRO A 111 9.76 1.65 25.17
CA PRO A 111 10.20 0.73 24.11
C PRO A 111 11.09 1.43 23.09
N VAL A 112 11.82 0.64 22.28
CA VAL A 112 12.80 1.15 21.30
C VAL A 112 12.22 2.29 20.47
N SER A 113 12.98 3.38 20.35
CA SER A 113 12.56 4.56 19.61
C SER A 113 12.48 4.30 18.11
N PRO A 114 11.45 4.79 17.39
CA PRO A 114 11.40 4.76 15.93
C PRO A 114 12.41 5.71 15.27
N LEU A 115 13.12 6.51 16.06
CA LEU A 115 14.06 7.53 15.57
C LEU A 115 15.49 7.02 15.42
N GLY A 116 15.80 5.77 15.76
CA GLY A 116 17.16 5.22 15.78
C GLY A 116 17.93 5.46 14.48
N SER A 117 17.37 5.15 13.32
CA SER A 117 18.06 5.38 12.04
C SER A 117 18.33 6.86 11.75
N ARG A 118 17.41 7.74 12.15
CA ARG A 118 17.59 9.19 12.00
C ARG A 118 18.64 9.72 12.97
N ALA A 119 18.66 9.19 14.20
CA ALA A 119 19.64 9.53 15.21
C ALA A 119 21.05 9.16 14.73
N ALA A 120 21.27 7.94 14.24
CA ALA A 120 22.56 7.51 13.71
C ALA A 120 23.07 8.42 12.57
N MET A 121 22.19 8.77 11.64
CA MET A 121 22.53 9.66 10.53
C MET A 121 22.88 11.08 10.98
N LEU A 122 22.15 11.63 11.95
CA LEU A 122 22.40 12.98 12.47
C LEU A 122 23.67 13.00 13.31
N GLU A 123 23.86 12.00 14.17
CA GLU A 123 25.01 11.86 15.04
C GLU A 123 26.31 11.72 14.23
N SER A 124 26.30 10.87 13.19
CA SER A 124 27.42 10.75 12.26
C SER A 124 27.74 12.07 11.57
N LYS A 125 26.74 12.81 11.10
CA LYS A 125 26.94 14.13 10.51
C LYS A 125 27.57 15.12 11.50
N ALA A 126 27.11 15.10 12.76
CA ALA A 126 27.66 15.97 13.79
C ALA A 126 29.14 15.66 14.08
N TYR A 127 29.49 14.39 14.20
CA TYR A 127 30.88 13.97 14.36
C TYR A 127 31.76 14.42 13.17
N LEU A 128 31.27 14.26 11.93
CA LEU A 128 32.01 14.69 10.73
C LEU A 128 32.23 16.20 10.69
N GLN A 129 31.22 17.00 11.04
CA GLN A 129 31.34 18.46 11.12
C GLN A 129 32.25 18.89 12.26
N GLY A 130 32.34 18.11 13.33
CA GLY A 130 33.28 18.28 14.43
C GLY A 130 34.69 17.74 14.16
N GLY A 131 34.95 17.15 12.99
CA GLY A 131 36.26 16.58 12.61
C GLY A 131 36.53 15.19 13.19
N ASP A 132 35.55 14.53 13.79
CA ASP A 132 35.69 13.21 14.40
C ASP A 132 35.16 12.09 13.50
N SER A 133 35.90 11.77 12.45
CA SER A 133 35.58 10.72 11.50
C SER A 133 35.54 9.32 12.13
N LYS A 134 36.25 9.08 13.22
CA LYS A 134 36.30 7.79 13.91
C LYS A 134 34.95 7.48 14.55
N ASN A 135 34.40 8.38 15.37
CA ASN A 135 33.10 8.20 16.00
C ASN A 135 31.97 8.23 14.98
N ALA A 136 32.08 9.00 13.88
CA ALA A 136 31.15 8.97 12.77
C ALA A 136 31.05 7.57 12.12
N LEU A 137 32.18 6.89 11.89
CA LEU A 137 32.19 5.52 11.36
C LEU A 137 31.66 4.51 12.38
N GLU A 138 31.96 4.67 13.66
CA GLU A 138 31.52 3.76 14.72
C GLU A 138 30.00 3.75 14.82
N ILE A 139 29.35 4.91 14.96
CA ILE A 139 27.89 5.00 15.06
C ILE A 139 27.17 4.46 13.81
N LEU A 140 27.70 4.71 12.61
CA LEU A 140 27.13 4.17 11.37
C LEU A 140 27.30 2.65 11.28
N ARG A 141 28.42 2.07 11.70
CA ARG A 141 28.68 0.63 11.69
C ARG A 141 27.77 -0.11 12.67
N GLU A 142 27.68 0.39 13.90
CA GLU A 142 26.84 -0.20 14.95
C GLU A 142 25.34 -0.25 14.53
N ASN A 143 24.91 0.75 13.80
CA ASN A 143 23.52 0.93 13.40
C ASN A 143 23.25 0.61 11.93
N TYR A 144 24.22 0.00 11.22
CA TYR A 144 24.16 -0.17 9.77
C TYR A 144 22.87 -0.87 9.27
N SER A 145 22.40 -1.87 10.02
CA SER A 145 21.19 -2.65 9.66
C SER A 145 19.91 -1.84 9.62
N ILE A 146 19.86 -0.71 10.33
CA ILE A 146 18.69 0.17 10.38
C ILE A 146 18.84 1.43 9.53
N LEU A 147 20.01 1.66 8.91
CA LEU A 147 20.22 2.84 8.07
C LEU A 147 19.37 2.77 6.79
N PRO A 148 18.76 3.89 6.38
CA PRO A 148 18.03 3.93 5.12
C PRO A 148 18.98 3.85 3.93
N GLN A 149 18.78 2.88 3.03
CA GLN A 149 19.60 2.77 1.83
C GLN A 149 18.91 3.50 0.65
N PRO A 150 19.68 4.19 -0.22
CA PRO A 150 21.15 4.26 -0.32
C PRO A 150 21.84 5.33 0.54
N ALA A 151 21.09 6.15 1.28
CA ALA A 151 21.66 7.26 2.07
C ALA A 151 22.66 6.79 3.15
N GLY A 152 22.44 5.60 3.73
CA GLY A 152 23.34 4.99 4.70
C GLY A 152 24.71 4.63 4.10
N ASP A 153 24.72 4.03 2.91
CA ASP A 153 25.96 3.74 2.19
C ASP A 153 26.71 5.04 1.79
N LEU A 154 25.97 6.07 1.39
CA LEU A 154 26.58 7.36 1.08
C LEU A 154 27.20 8.01 2.33
N ALA A 155 26.52 7.95 3.48
CA ALA A 155 27.05 8.44 4.76
C ALA A 155 28.33 7.67 5.18
N MET A 156 28.34 6.35 4.98
CA MET A 156 29.57 5.55 5.17
C MET A 156 30.71 6.01 4.27
N ALA A 157 30.41 6.26 2.98
CA ALA A 157 31.40 6.74 2.03
C ALA A 157 32.00 8.10 2.45
N ASP A 158 31.16 9.02 2.90
CA ASP A 158 31.58 10.35 3.38
C ASP A 158 32.45 10.23 4.65
N ALA A 159 32.06 9.36 5.58
CA ALA A 159 32.81 9.13 6.81
C ALA A 159 34.16 8.46 6.56
N PHE A 160 34.27 7.52 5.62
CA PHE A 160 35.54 6.97 5.18
C PHE A 160 36.43 8.01 4.48
N ALA A 161 35.84 8.86 3.63
CA ALA A 161 36.58 9.95 2.99
C ALA A 161 37.18 10.92 4.04
N ALA A 162 36.39 11.29 5.06
CA ALA A 162 36.85 12.13 6.17
C ALA A 162 37.95 11.47 7.03
N ALA A 163 37.92 10.13 7.11
CA ALA A 163 38.99 9.35 7.76
C ALA A 163 40.24 9.13 6.87
N ASN A 164 40.30 9.71 5.66
CA ASN A 164 41.31 9.51 4.64
C ASN A 164 41.42 8.06 4.15
N ASP A 165 40.40 7.21 4.38
CA ASP A 165 40.29 5.87 3.78
C ASP A 165 39.54 5.98 2.43
N LEU A 166 40.26 6.44 1.42
CA LEU A 166 39.68 6.73 0.09
C LEU A 166 39.28 5.45 -0.64
N ILE A 167 39.90 4.30 -0.33
CA ILE A 167 39.55 3.00 -0.93
C ILE A 167 38.15 2.56 -0.43
N SER A 168 37.94 2.55 0.88
CA SER A 168 36.64 2.21 1.45
C SER A 168 35.56 3.22 1.01
N SER A 169 35.88 4.50 0.94
CA SER A 169 34.98 5.52 0.39
C SER A 169 34.57 5.20 -1.05
N ALA A 170 35.53 4.79 -1.91
CA ALA A 170 35.22 4.39 -3.28
C ALA A 170 34.32 3.16 -3.34
N ILE A 171 34.54 2.15 -2.50
CA ILE A 171 33.71 0.93 -2.42
C ILE A 171 32.28 1.26 -2.05
N TYR A 172 32.03 2.09 -1.02
CA TYR A 172 30.69 2.46 -0.61
C TYR A 172 29.97 3.36 -1.64
N ASN A 173 30.70 4.30 -2.29
CA ASN A 173 30.16 5.04 -3.43
C ASN A 173 29.79 4.11 -4.61
N GLN A 174 30.62 3.10 -4.92
CA GLN A 174 30.29 2.10 -5.93
C GLN A 174 29.01 1.31 -5.58
N ARG A 175 28.82 0.94 -4.32
CA ARG A 175 27.58 0.28 -3.88
C ARG A 175 26.36 1.16 -4.16
N VAL A 176 26.40 2.44 -3.82
CA VAL A 176 25.32 3.39 -4.14
C VAL A 176 25.10 3.47 -5.65
N TYR A 177 26.16 3.71 -6.40
CA TYR A 177 26.12 3.92 -7.85
C TYR A 177 25.56 2.71 -8.60
N TYR A 178 26.05 1.49 -8.29
CA TYR A 178 25.64 0.29 -9.00
C TYR A 178 24.32 -0.30 -8.50
N ALA A 179 24.03 -0.22 -7.19
CA ALA A 179 22.84 -0.83 -6.65
C ALA A 179 21.56 0.04 -6.76
N TYR A 180 21.70 1.38 -6.90
CA TYR A 180 20.57 2.31 -6.86
C TYR A 180 20.56 3.32 -8.01
N PRO A 181 20.62 2.88 -9.29
CA PRO A 181 20.85 3.76 -10.44
C PRO A 181 19.80 4.85 -10.67
N ALA A 182 18.59 4.68 -10.12
CA ALA A 182 17.49 5.64 -10.25
C ALA A 182 17.38 6.62 -9.05
N SER A 183 18.22 6.48 -8.02
CA SER A 183 18.19 7.36 -6.85
C SER A 183 18.97 8.67 -7.08
N ALA A 184 18.63 9.72 -6.33
CA ALA A 184 19.37 10.98 -6.34
C ALA A 184 20.81 10.78 -5.84
N GLU A 185 20.99 9.91 -4.84
CA GLU A 185 22.29 9.57 -4.26
C GLU A 185 23.24 8.93 -5.28
N SER A 186 22.71 8.23 -6.29
CA SER A 186 23.51 7.66 -7.39
C SER A 186 24.27 8.74 -8.17
N GLY A 187 23.67 9.92 -8.36
CA GLY A 187 24.34 11.06 -9.00
C GLY A 187 25.46 11.65 -8.14
N LEU A 188 25.25 11.71 -6.83
CA LEU A 188 26.29 12.15 -5.87
C LEU A 188 27.45 11.15 -5.83
N ALA A 189 27.13 9.87 -5.78
CA ALA A 189 28.13 8.79 -5.80
C ALA A 189 28.97 8.82 -7.09
N ASP A 190 28.38 9.06 -8.26
CA ASP A 190 29.08 9.19 -9.54
C ASP A 190 30.09 10.34 -9.52
N ALA A 191 29.70 11.51 -9.02
CA ALA A 191 30.56 12.67 -8.87
C ALA A 191 31.74 12.38 -7.91
N ASN A 192 31.48 11.69 -6.78
CA ASN A 192 32.48 11.27 -5.81
C ASN A 192 33.44 10.25 -6.43
N LEU A 193 32.94 9.23 -7.14
CA LEU A 193 33.77 8.21 -7.81
C LEU A 193 34.69 8.81 -8.86
N THR A 194 34.22 9.84 -9.59
CA THR A 194 35.07 10.56 -10.55
C THR A 194 36.27 11.22 -9.87
N LYS A 195 36.06 11.87 -8.71
CA LYS A 195 37.16 12.49 -7.92
C LYS A 195 38.10 11.42 -7.33
N LEU A 196 37.51 10.37 -6.73
CA LEU A 196 38.26 9.28 -6.10
C LEU A 196 39.15 8.52 -7.10
N ARG A 197 38.64 8.32 -8.33
CA ARG A 197 39.42 7.70 -9.40
C ARG A 197 40.68 8.54 -9.76
N ALA A 198 40.51 9.86 -9.84
CA ALA A 198 41.65 10.76 -10.09
C ALA A 198 42.65 10.78 -8.93
N GLN A 199 42.20 10.66 -7.67
CA GLN A 199 43.05 10.69 -6.49
C GLN A 199 43.79 9.36 -6.26
N LEU A 200 43.12 8.23 -6.48
CA LEU A 200 43.65 6.89 -6.21
C LEU A 200 44.51 6.33 -7.37
N GLY A 201 44.29 6.81 -8.59
CA GLY A 201 44.99 6.28 -9.76
C GLY A 201 44.91 4.77 -9.86
N ASP A 202 46.07 4.09 -9.90
CA ASP A 202 46.14 2.62 -9.99
C ASP A 202 45.60 1.89 -8.73
N ASN A 203 45.48 2.56 -7.60
CA ASN A 203 44.89 2.01 -6.37
C ASN A 203 43.37 2.09 -6.34
N TYR A 204 42.74 2.65 -7.39
CA TYR A 204 41.28 2.70 -7.46
C TYR A 204 40.68 1.29 -7.53
N PRO A 205 39.73 0.90 -6.62
CA PRO A 205 39.16 -0.42 -6.64
C PRO A 205 38.33 -0.62 -7.93
N PRO A 206 38.66 -1.62 -8.78
CA PRO A 206 37.96 -1.83 -10.01
C PRO A 206 36.49 -2.24 -9.71
N PRO A 207 35.51 -1.75 -10.48
CA PRO A 207 34.12 -2.16 -10.29
C PRO A 207 33.96 -3.64 -10.65
N MET A 208 33.17 -4.35 -9.88
CA MET A 208 32.84 -5.74 -10.15
C MET A 208 31.95 -5.85 -11.40
N PRO A 209 32.33 -6.69 -12.41
CA PRO A 209 31.54 -6.83 -13.65
C PRO A 209 30.05 -7.17 -13.42
N ASN A 210 29.77 -8.04 -12.42
CA ASN A 210 28.39 -8.36 -12.04
C ASN A 210 27.62 -7.17 -11.43
N ALA A 211 28.29 -6.25 -10.74
CA ALA A 211 27.66 -5.03 -10.24
C ALA A 211 27.31 -4.08 -11.40
N MET A 212 28.20 -3.97 -12.40
CA MET A 212 27.95 -3.19 -13.62
C MET A 212 26.75 -3.77 -14.39
N LEU A 213 26.71 -5.08 -14.59
CA LEU A 213 25.58 -5.77 -15.21
C LEU A 213 24.29 -5.53 -14.40
N GLY A 214 24.34 -5.72 -13.07
CA GLY A 214 23.20 -5.48 -12.17
C GLY A 214 22.65 -4.07 -12.28
N ARG A 215 23.50 -3.05 -12.45
CA ARG A 215 23.07 -1.66 -12.71
C ARG A 215 22.32 -1.53 -14.03
N ALA A 216 22.87 -2.07 -15.11
CA ALA A 216 22.22 -2.00 -16.42
C ALA A 216 20.85 -2.70 -16.43
N LEU A 217 20.74 -3.86 -15.76
CA LEU A 217 19.46 -4.58 -15.59
C LEU A 217 18.44 -3.77 -14.79
N LYS A 218 18.86 -3.07 -13.73
CA LYS A 218 17.97 -2.19 -12.95
C LYS A 218 17.51 -0.97 -13.76
N LEU A 219 18.38 -0.38 -14.56
CA LEU A 219 17.99 0.70 -15.48
C LEU A 219 16.95 0.21 -16.47
N LEU A 220 17.09 -1.00 -16.99
CA LEU A 220 16.12 -1.61 -17.89
C LEU A 220 14.76 -1.81 -17.20
N SER A 221 14.76 -2.37 -15.99
CA SER A 221 13.53 -2.62 -15.22
C SER A 221 12.79 -1.34 -14.79
N THR A 222 13.48 -0.19 -14.76
CA THR A 222 12.89 1.13 -14.46
C THR A 222 12.54 1.94 -15.71
N GLY A 223 12.52 1.31 -16.89
CA GLY A 223 12.13 1.94 -18.15
C GLY A 223 13.21 2.81 -18.81
N ASN A 224 14.46 2.78 -18.30
CA ASN A 224 15.59 3.52 -18.88
C ASN A 224 16.31 2.68 -19.97
N SER A 225 15.56 2.14 -20.94
CA SER A 225 16.03 1.16 -21.90
C SER A 225 17.23 1.64 -22.73
N ALA A 226 17.20 2.89 -23.20
CA ALA A 226 18.30 3.46 -24.00
C ALA A 226 19.62 3.55 -23.22
N ARG A 227 19.56 3.96 -21.94
CA ARG A 227 20.74 4.02 -21.08
C ARG A 227 21.22 2.63 -20.70
N ALA A 228 20.29 1.72 -20.36
CA ALA A 228 20.61 0.33 -20.07
C ALA A 228 21.36 -0.33 -21.25
N ARG A 229 20.86 -0.17 -22.48
CA ARG A 229 21.50 -0.66 -23.68
C ARG A 229 22.93 -0.16 -23.83
N LYS A 230 23.15 1.16 -23.70
CA LYS A 230 24.48 1.74 -23.84
C LYS A 230 25.46 1.20 -22.77
N GLU A 231 25.00 1.07 -21.52
CA GLU A 231 25.80 0.50 -20.44
C GLU A 231 26.12 -0.99 -20.73
N LEU A 232 25.14 -1.79 -21.20
CA LEU A 232 25.35 -3.20 -21.61
C LEU A 232 26.41 -3.32 -22.71
N GLU A 233 26.32 -2.53 -23.79
CA GLU A 233 27.29 -2.52 -24.88
C GLU A 233 28.71 -2.24 -24.37
N THR A 234 28.84 -1.34 -23.38
CA THR A 234 30.13 -0.95 -22.80
C THR A 234 30.78 -2.06 -21.95
N ILE A 235 29.93 -2.84 -21.23
CA ILE A 235 30.45 -3.83 -20.25
C ILE A 235 30.66 -5.22 -20.86
N ILE A 236 30.00 -5.58 -21.97
CA ILE A 236 30.11 -6.91 -22.59
C ILE A 236 31.54 -7.38 -22.78
N PRO A 237 32.54 -6.55 -23.23
CA PRO A 237 33.91 -6.98 -23.33
C PRO A 237 34.56 -7.40 -22.03
N GLN A 238 34.03 -6.96 -20.88
CA GLN A 238 34.56 -7.23 -19.55
C GLN A 238 33.86 -8.43 -18.88
N LEU A 239 32.78 -8.94 -19.49
CA LEU A 239 32.00 -10.08 -19.00
C LEU A 239 32.45 -11.38 -19.65
N GLY A 240 32.30 -12.49 -18.94
CA GLY A 240 32.58 -13.85 -19.43
C GLY A 240 31.38 -14.78 -19.23
N GLY A 241 31.40 -15.93 -19.90
CA GLY A 241 30.43 -17.00 -19.70
C GLY A 241 28.96 -16.55 -19.78
N THR A 242 28.16 -17.03 -18.85
CA THR A 242 26.71 -16.77 -18.77
C THR A 242 26.40 -15.28 -18.59
N GLU A 243 27.20 -14.51 -17.86
CA GLU A 243 26.96 -13.08 -17.64
C GLU A 243 27.05 -12.28 -18.93
N ARG A 244 28.01 -12.62 -19.79
CA ARG A 244 28.14 -12.03 -21.11
C ARG A 244 26.94 -12.35 -22.01
N ASP A 245 26.50 -13.62 -21.98
CA ASP A 245 25.34 -14.05 -22.78
C ASP A 245 24.05 -13.36 -22.33
N VAL A 246 23.83 -13.25 -21.02
CA VAL A 246 22.72 -12.46 -20.46
C VAL A 246 22.79 -11.01 -20.93
N ALA A 247 23.97 -10.37 -20.86
CA ALA A 247 24.13 -8.98 -21.29
C ALA A 247 23.81 -8.82 -22.80
N ARG A 248 24.25 -9.77 -23.64
CA ARG A 248 23.93 -9.79 -25.09
C ARG A 248 22.41 -9.86 -25.31
N VAL A 249 21.74 -10.80 -24.67
CA VAL A 249 20.26 -10.93 -24.79
C VAL A 249 19.56 -9.68 -24.32
N ARG A 250 19.99 -9.07 -23.21
CA ARG A 250 19.38 -7.88 -22.63
C ARG A 250 19.51 -6.62 -23.50
N ILE A 251 20.40 -6.56 -24.45
CA ILE A 251 20.40 -5.53 -25.51
C ILE A 251 19.12 -5.65 -26.35
N GLY A 252 18.79 -6.85 -26.82
CA GLY A 252 17.56 -7.09 -27.57
C GLY A 252 16.30 -6.86 -26.75
N VAL A 253 16.34 -7.21 -25.45
CA VAL A 253 15.25 -6.87 -24.50
C VAL A 253 15.10 -5.35 -24.37
N ALA A 254 16.19 -4.59 -24.33
CA ALA A 254 16.13 -3.13 -24.25
C ALA A 254 15.48 -2.52 -25.51
N GLU A 255 15.72 -3.07 -26.71
CA GLU A 255 15.03 -2.66 -27.94
C GLU A 255 13.51 -3.00 -27.87
N TYR A 256 13.16 -4.19 -27.37
CA TYR A 256 11.77 -4.59 -27.20
C TYR A 256 11.02 -3.66 -26.22
N GLU A 257 11.61 -3.33 -25.08
CA GLU A 257 11.03 -2.42 -24.09
C GLU A 257 10.94 -0.97 -24.63
N ALA A 258 11.85 -0.57 -25.50
CA ALA A 258 11.78 0.70 -26.24
C ALA A 258 10.72 0.71 -27.33
N LYS A 259 9.98 -0.41 -27.54
CA LYS A 259 8.97 -0.63 -28.59
C LYS A 259 9.56 -0.69 -30.02
N GLU A 260 10.86 -0.84 -30.15
CA GLU A 260 11.59 -1.04 -31.40
C GLU A 260 11.55 -2.53 -31.81
N ASN A 261 10.34 -3.07 -31.99
CA ASN A 261 10.12 -4.52 -32.08
C ASN A 261 10.87 -5.19 -33.24
N LEU A 262 11.01 -4.52 -34.40
CA LEU A 262 11.76 -5.05 -35.53
C LEU A 262 13.26 -5.16 -35.24
N LYS A 263 13.83 -4.15 -34.55
CA LYS A 263 15.24 -4.21 -34.15
C LYS A 263 15.45 -5.31 -33.14
N ALA A 264 14.53 -5.44 -32.16
CA ALA A 264 14.57 -6.49 -31.16
C ALA A 264 14.55 -7.88 -31.82
N GLU A 265 13.61 -8.15 -32.74
CA GLU A 265 13.51 -9.43 -33.47
C GLU A 265 14.80 -9.73 -34.24
N GLN A 266 15.28 -8.80 -35.06
CA GLN A 266 16.49 -8.99 -35.87
C GLN A 266 17.72 -9.23 -35.01
N TYR A 267 17.88 -8.46 -33.94
CA TYR A 267 19.03 -8.62 -33.06
C TYR A 267 18.99 -9.94 -32.27
N LEU A 268 17.82 -10.28 -31.66
CA LEU A 268 17.69 -11.54 -30.93
C LEU A 268 17.83 -12.77 -31.84
N ALA A 269 17.31 -12.72 -33.08
CA ALA A 269 17.47 -13.79 -34.04
C ALA A 269 18.95 -14.01 -34.46
N SER A 270 19.77 -12.97 -34.48
CA SER A 270 21.19 -13.04 -34.84
C SER A 270 22.11 -13.63 -33.73
N LEU A 271 21.60 -13.83 -32.53
CA LEU A 271 22.40 -14.33 -31.41
C LEU A 271 22.52 -15.86 -31.45
N GLU A 272 23.76 -16.36 -31.36
CA GLU A 272 24.10 -17.77 -31.35
C GLU A 272 25.07 -18.10 -30.17
N GLY A 273 25.17 -19.38 -29.84
CA GLY A 273 26.13 -19.91 -28.87
C GLY A 273 25.93 -19.42 -27.44
N LEU A 274 24.68 -19.23 -27.03
CA LEU A 274 24.30 -18.73 -25.72
C LEU A 274 24.21 -19.86 -24.70
N ALA A 275 24.48 -19.53 -23.42
CA ALA A 275 24.16 -20.39 -22.31
C ALA A 275 22.65 -20.72 -22.24
N PRO A 276 22.24 -21.89 -21.74
CA PRO A 276 20.86 -22.37 -21.85
C PRO A 276 19.78 -21.41 -21.36
N GLU A 277 19.98 -20.79 -20.19
CA GLU A 277 19.01 -19.87 -19.63
C GLU A 277 18.94 -18.54 -20.39
N ALA A 278 20.07 -18.05 -20.89
CA ALA A 278 20.12 -16.86 -21.76
C ALA A 278 19.46 -17.13 -23.11
N ASP A 279 19.61 -18.35 -23.68
CA ASP A 279 18.96 -18.71 -24.93
C ASP A 279 17.43 -18.88 -24.73
N ALA A 280 17.00 -19.43 -23.60
CA ALA A 280 15.58 -19.50 -23.25
C ALA A 280 14.97 -18.09 -23.13
N GLU A 281 15.68 -17.15 -22.51
CA GLU A 281 15.28 -15.73 -22.45
C GLU A 281 15.19 -15.13 -23.85
N ARG A 282 16.22 -15.32 -24.67
CA ARG A 282 16.26 -14.87 -26.06
C ARG A 282 15.04 -15.33 -26.85
N LEU A 283 14.73 -16.64 -26.82
CA LEU A 283 13.59 -17.22 -27.50
C LEU A 283 12.26 -16.65 -27.00
N SER A 284 12.13 -16.43 -25.69
CA SER A 284 10.94 -15.81 -25.11
C SER A 284 10.69 -14.39 -25.66
N TYR A 285 11.71 -13.54 -25.64
CA TYR A 285 11.59 -12.17 -26.16
C TYR A 285 11.51 -12.12 -27.68
N LEU A 286 12.12 -13.07 -28.40
CA LEU A 286 11.95 -13.22 -29.84
C LEU A 286 10.49 -13.54 -30.20
N ALA A 287 9.87 -14.48 -29.46
CA ALA A 287 8.45 -14.79 -29.60
C ALA A 287 7.57 -13.56 -29.32
N LEU A 288 7.88 -12.78 -28.25
CA LEU A 288 7.15 -11.57 -27.91
C LEU A 288 7.29 -10.46 -28.97
N ALA A 289 8.46 -10.29 -29.54
CA ALA A 289 8.71 -9.32 -30.62
C ALA A 289 7.99 -9.73 -31.90
N ALA A 290 8.12 -11.00 -32.31
CA ALA A 290 7.44 -11.59 -33.48
C ALA A 290 5.91 -11.45 -33.36
N ARG A 291 5.35 -11.67 -32.16
CA ARG A 291 3.93 -11.45 -31.87
C ARG A 291 3.50 -10.00 -32.12
N ARG A 292 4.26 -9.02 -31.63
CA ARG A 292 3.94 -7.59 -31.84
C ARG A 292 4.02 -7.20 -33.34
N LEU A 293 4.89 -7.86 -34.06
CA LEU A 293 5.05 -7.67 -35.52
C LEU A 293 4.07 -8.51 -36.37
N LYS A 294 3.27 -9.38 -35.76
CA LYS A 294 2.40 -10.37 -36.40
C LYS A 294 3.18 -11.35 -37.29
N ASN A 295 4.41 -11.64 -36.92
CA ASN A 295 5.24 -12.66 -37.57
C ASN A 295 4.93 -14.02 -36.93
N HIS A 296 3.91 -14.71 -37.43
CA HIS A 296 3.42 -15.97 -36.87
C HIS A 296 4.42 -17.11 -37.03
N GLU A 297 5.22 -17.12 -38.08
CA GLU A 297 6.23 -18.16 -38.33
C GLU A 297 7.30 -18.15 -37.23
N GLU A 298 7.92 -16.98 -36.96
CA GLU A 298 8.95 -16.86 -35.93
C GLU A 298 8.35 -17.06 -34.51
N LEU A 299 7.12 -16.58 -34.27
CA LEU A 299 6.42 -16.82 -33.00
C LEU A 299 6.33 -18.33 -32.71
N HIS A 300 5.77 -19.11 -33.62
CA HIS A 300 5.61 -20.56 -33.45
C HIS A 300 6.95 -21.29 -33.35
N ALA A 301 7.93 -20.95 -34.21
CA ALA A 301 9.26 -21.55 -34.16
C ALA A 301 9.96 -21.33 -32.82
N SER A 302 9.86 -20.11 -32.26
CA SER A 302 10.44 -19.78 -30.95
C SER A 302 9.74 -20.51 -29.82
N LEU A 303 8.41 -20.58 -29.81
CA LEU A 303 7.63 -21.30 -28.79
C LEU A 303 7.90 -22.82 -28.84
N GLU A 304 8.02 -23.42 -30.03
CA GLU A 304 8.37 -24.84 -30.18
C GLU A 304 9.78 -25.16 -29.69
N LYS A 305 10.76 -24.30 -30.01
CA LYS A 305 12.13 -24.42 -29.48
C LYS A 305 12.17 -24.35 -27.97
N LEU A 306 11.44 -23.38 -27.35
CA LEU A 306 11.30 -23.25 -25.88
C LEU A 306 10.72 -24.54 -25.27
N ALA A 307 9.64 -25.07 -25.85
CA ALA A 307 9.00 -26.29 -25.35
C ALA A 307 9.92 -27.50 -25.41
N ARG A 308 10.71 -27.65 -26.48
CA ARG A 308 11.58 -28.80 -26.73
C ARG A 308 12.90 -28.73 -25.95
N GLN A 309 13.54 -27.56 -25.91
CA GLN A 309 14.89 -27.40 -25.35
C GLN A 309 14.89 -26.97 -23.88
N TYR A 310 13.89 -26.19 -23.47
CA TYR A 310 13.83 -25.57 -22.16
C TYR A 310 12.47 -25.78 -21.46
N PRO A 311 12.01 -27.04 -21.30
CA PRO A 311 10.65 -27.36 -20.87
C PRO A 311 10.29 -26.82 -19.46
N THR A 312 11.27 -26.58 -18.60
CA THR A 312 11.07 -26.10 -17.19
C THR A 312 11.64 -24.70 -16.96
N SER A 313 12.06 -23.98 -18.01
CA SER A 313 12.55 -22.61 -17.85
C SER A 313 11.39 -21.63 -17.57
N ASN A 314 11.61 -20.68 -16.67
CA ASN A 314 10.65 -19.61 -16.40
C ASN A 314 10.34 -18.76 -17.65
N TRP A 315 11.26 -18.69 -18.61
CA TRP A 315 11.03 -18.02 -19.87
C TRP A 315 9.98 -18.73 -20.74
N ARG A 316 9.97 -20.08 -20.70
CA ARG A 316 8.89 -20.85 -21.30
C ARG A 316 7.55 -20.57 -20.63
N LEU A 317 7.49 -20.52 -19.28
CA LEU A 317 6.27 -20.20 -18.56
C LEU A 317 5.69 -18.85 -18.99
N GLN A 318 6.52 -17.81 -19.07
CA GLN A 318 6.08 -16.48 -19.52
C GLN A 318 5.56 -16.50 -20.97
N ALA A 319 6.22 -17.22 -21.85
CA ALA A 319 5.79 -17.38 -23.23
C ALA A 319 4.43 -18.11 -23.33
N LEU A 320 4.26 -19.23 -22.60
CA LEU A 320 3.00 -19.97 -22.52
C LEU A 320 1.83 -19.09 -22.04
N ILE A 321 1.99 -18.37 -20.95
CA ILE A 321 0.94 -17.51 -20.39
C ILE A 321 0.62 -16.36 -21.35
N SER A 322 1.65 -15.78 -21.97
CA SER A 322 1.48 -14.70 -22.94
C SER A 322 0.69 -15.14 -24.17
N ASP A 323 0.99 -16.32 -24.71
CA ASP A 323 0.31 -16.88 -25.87
C ASP A 323 -1.11 -17.34 -25.51
N ALA A 324 -1.26 -18.08 -24.40
CA ALA A 324 -2.58 -18.48 -23.90
C ALA A 324 -3.52 -17.30 -23.65
N THR A 325 -2.98 -16.17 -23.19
CA THR A 325 -3.78 -14.96 -22.92
C THR A 325 -4.33 -14.36 -24.22
N LEU A 326 -3.60 -14.42 -25.34
CA LEU A 326 -4.12 -13.96 -26.62
C LEU A 326 -5.37 -14.75 -27.04
N HIS A 327 -5.25 -16.08 -27.03
CA HIS A 327 -6.36 -16.96 -27.39
C HIS A 327 -7.52 -16.86 -26.39
N LEU A 328 -7.23 -16.58 -25.12
CA LEU A 328 -8.25 -16.35 -24.08
C LEU A 328 -9.10 -15.11 -24.38
N VAL A 329 -8.49 -13.99 -24.80
CA VAL A 329 -9.24 -12.74 -25.07
C VAL A 329 -10.07 -12.84 -26.35
N ASP A 330 -9.81 -13.82 -27.20
CA ASP A 330 -10.59 -14.15 -28.40
C ASP A 330 -11.54 -15.35 -28.20
N ASN A 331 -11.59 -15.89 -26.96
CA ASN A 331 -12.42 -17.05 -26.56
C ASN A 331 -12.12 -18.35 -27.30
N GLU A 332 -10.87 -18.54 -27.74
CA GLU A 332 -10.41 -19.70 -28.46
C GLU A 332 -9.97 -20.81 -27.52
N PHE A 333 -10.95 -21.53 -26.92
CA PHE A 333 -10.70 -22.52 -25.86
C PHE A 333 -9.69 -23.59 -26.30
N ASP A 334 -9.87 -24.16 -27.45
CA ASP A 334 -9.02 -25.30 -27.94
C ASP A 334 -7.58 -24.85 -28.19
N ALA A 335 -7.34 -23.55 -28.39
CA ALA A 335 -6.01 -22.98 -28.52
C ALA A 335 -5.40 -22.65 -27.14
N TYR A 336 -6.15 -22.00 -26.24
CA TYR A 336 -5.56 -21.59 -24.96
C TYR A 336 -5.47 -22.73 -23.92
N ALA A 337 -6.39 -23.71 -23.95
CA ALA A 337 -6.43 -24.75 -22.92
C ALA A 337 -5.15 -25.57 -22.84
N PRO A 338 -4.55 -26.09 -23.94
CA PRO A 338 -3.30 -26.85 -23.85
C PRO A 338 -2.12 -26.00 -23.37
N LEU A 339 -2.10 -24.68 -23.66
CA LEU A 339 -1.06 -23.78 -23.19
C LEU A 339 -1.14 -23.55 -21.67
N TYR A 340 -2.35 -23.30 -21.16
CA TYR A 340 -2.55 -23.19 -19.71
C TYR A 340 -2.37 -24.54 -19.02
N GLN A 341 -2.69 -25.67 -19.67
CA GLN A 341 -2.40 -27.00 -19.13
C GLN A 341 -0.91 -27.21 -18.97
N ALA A 342 -0.11 -26.92 -19.99
CA ALA A 342 1.34 -26.98 -19.90
C ALA A 342 1.91 -26.05 -18.78
N CYS A 343 1.27 -24.89 -18.51
CA CYS A 343 1.67 -24.02 -17.41
C CYS A 343 1.59 -24.74 -16.06
N TYR A 344 0.45 -25.31 -15.66
CA TYR A 344 0.34 -25.91 -14.33
C TYR A 344 0.96 -27.33 -14.23
N GLU A 345 1.14 -28.03 -15.33
CA GLU A 345 1.81 -29.34 -15.35
C GLU A 345 3.33 -29.23 -15.21
N PHE A 346 3.96 -28.29 -15.92
CA PHE A 346 5.41 -28.10 -15.87
C PHE A 346 5.85 -27.17 -14.74
N PHE A 347 4.95 -26.28 -14.26
CA PHE A 347 5.26 -25.29 -13.22
C PHE A 347 4.24 -25.30 -12.07
N PRO A 348 3.98 -26.46 -11.42
CA PRO A 348 2.90 -26.59 -10.44
C PRO A 348 3.06 -25.72 -9.19
N ASN A 349 4.29 -25.30 -8.88
CA ASN A 349 4.61 -24.45 -7.72
C ASN A 349 4.70 -22.95 -8.08
N ASP A 350 4.52 -22.58 -9.34
CA ASP A 350 4.54 -21.17 -9.73
C ASP A 350 3.27 -20.45 -9.28
N PRO A 351 3.35 -19.18 -8.85
CA PRO A 351 2.17 -18.38 -8.47
C PRO A 351 1.09 -18.26 -9.57
N GLN A 352 1.42 -18.47 -10.83
CA GLN A 352 0.47 -18.45 -11.96
C GLN A 352 -0.27 -19.78 -12.15
N ALA A 353 0.28 -20.90 -11.66
CA ALA A 353 -0.31 -22.23 -11.83
C ALA A 353 -1.81 -22.33 -11.42
N PRO A 354 -2.24 -21.72 -10.28
CA PRO A 354 -3.66 -21.69 -9.92
C PRO A 354 -4.54 -21.01 -10.96
N THR A 355 -4.05 -19.91 -11.55
CA THR A 355 -4.78 -19.18 -12.60
C THR A 355 -4.84 -20.01 -13.88
N CYS A 356 -3.75 -20.64 -14.27
CA CYS A 356 -3.67 -21.50 -15.44
C CYS A 356 -4.67 -22.67 -15.33
N HIS A 357 -4.65 -23.39 -14.20
CA HIS A 357 -5.57 -24.51 -13.94
C HIS A 357 -7.04 -24.05 -13.95
N TRP A 358 -7.33 -22.91 -13.30
CA TRP A 358 -8.66 -22.36 -13.26
C TRP A 358 -9.21 -22.04 -14.66
N ARG A 359 -8.41 -21.49 -15.56
CA ARG A 359 -8.84 -21.18 -16.93
C ARG A 359 -9.29 -22.41 -17.72
N VAL A 360 -8.57 -23.51 -17.57
CA VAL A 360 -8.95 -24.80 -18.18
C VAL A 360 -10.20 -25.36 -17.50
N THR A 361 -10.20 -25.43 -16.18
CA THR A 361 -11.33 -25.89 -15.36
C THR A 361 -12.62 -25.12 -15.69
N TRP A 362 -12.53 -23.80 -15.75
CA TRP A 362 -13.66 -22.94 -16.10
C TRP A 362 -14.19 -23.22 -17.52
N GLY A 363 -13.28 -23.40 -18.48
CA GLY A 363 -13.63 -23.76 -19.85
C GLY A 363 -14.40 -25.09 -19.94
N HIS A 364 -14.03 -26.09 -19.15
CA HIS A 364 -14.75 -27.36 -19.04
C HIS A 364 -16.13 -27.17 -18.40
N TYR A 365 -16.22 -26.42 -17.31
CA TYR A 365 -17.49 -26.15 -16.64
C TYR A 365 -18.48 -25.41 -17.56
N LEU A 366 -18.05 -24.32 -18.20
CA LEU A 366 -18.90 -23.50 -19.07
C LEU A 366 -19.44 -24.30 -20.27
N ARG A 367 -18.63 -25.22 -20.80
CA ARG A 367 -19.00 -26.11 -21.92
C ARG A 367 -19.74 -27.37 -21.46
N ARG A 368 -20.11 -27.45 -20.16
CA ARG A 368 -20.85 -28.59 -19.59
C ARG A 368 -20.20 -29.95 -19.85
N ARG A 369 -18.87 -29.99 -19.86
CA ARG A 369 -18.12 -31.25 -20.02
C ARG A 369 -18.31 -32.17 -18.81
N ALA A 370 -18.34 -33.48 -19.06
CA ALA A 370 -18.58 -34.47 -18.02
C ALA A 370 -17.54 -34.47 -16.88
N ASP A 371 -16.32 -34.09 -17.19
CA ASP A 371 -15.19 -34.00 -16.25
C ASP A 371 -15.14 -32.68 -15.43
N ALA A 372 -16.06 -31.75 -15.66
CA ALA A 372 -16.05 -30.45 -14.96
C ALA A 372 -16.02 -30.58 -13.43
N ALA A 373 -16.76 -31.53 -12.86
CA ALA A 373 -16.76 -31.75 -11.41
C ALA A 373 -15.41 -32.28 -10.90
N GLU A 374 -14.74 -33.11 -11.66
CA GLU A 374 -13.40 -33.65 -11.34
C GLU A 374 -12.37 -32.53 -11.39
N MET A 375 -12.37 -31.72 -12.44
CA MET A 375 -11.49 -30.55 -12.60
C MET A 375 -11.65 -29.55 -11.44
N LEU A 376 -12.87 -29.24 -11.02
CA LEU A 376 -13.14 -28.37 -9.87
C LEU A 376 -12.62 -28.97 -8.55
N ARG A 377 -12.75 -30.28 -8.34
CA ARG A 377 -12.17 -30.96 -7.17
C ARG A 377 -10.63 -30.99 -7.22
N ALA A 378 -10.05 -31.16 -8.41
CA ALA A 378 -8.61 -31.10 -8.61
C ALA A 378 -8.08 -29.70 -8.29
N ASP A 379 -8.77 -28.64 -8.72
CA ASP A 379 -8.41 -27.25 -8.40
C ASP A 379 -8.33 -27.01 -6.88
N LEU A 380 -9.34 -27.49 -6.11
CA LEU A 380 -9.34 -27.38 -4.65
C LEU A 380 -8.22 -28.18 -3.98
N LYS A 381 -7.86 -29.34 -4.51
CA LYS A 381 -6.75 -30.16 -3.96
C LYS A 381 -5.38 -29.57 -4.25
N MET A 382 -5.18 -29.11 -5.47
CA MET A 382 -3.90 -28.56 -5.91
C MET A 382 -3.66 -27.15 -5.36
N PHE A 383 -4.72 -26.32 -5.33
CA PHE A 383 -4.62 -24.89 -5.03
C PHE A 383 -5.65 -24.43 -3.99
N PRO A 384 -5.72 -25.04 -2.80
CA PRO A 384 -6.76 -24.75 -1.81
C PRO A 384 -6.73 -23.33 -1.26
N GLY A 385 -5.60 -22.63 -1.43
CA GLY A 385 -5.41 -21.21 -1.04
C GLY A 385 -5.66 -20.19 -2.15
N SER A 386 -6.00 -20.62 -3.35
CA SER A 386 -6.18 -19.76 -4.51
C SER A 386 -7.38 -18.82 -4.35
N GLU A 387 -7.36 -17.72 -5.10
CA GLU A 387 -8.49 -16.79 -5.19
C GLU A 387 -9.73 -17.45 -5.85
N ASN A 388 -9.53 -18.54 -6.59
CA ASN A 388 -10.59 -19.26 -7.29
C ASN A 388 -11.27 -20.34 -6.42
N ALA A 389 -10.67 -20.73 -5.29
CA ALA A 389 -11.22 -21.79 -4.43
C ALA A 389 -12.70 -21.54 -4.00
N PRO A 390 -13.14 -20.32 -3.63
CA PRO A 390 -14.55 -20.08 -3.34
C PRO A 390 -15.46 -20.24 -4.57
N ALA A 391 -14.97 -19.94 -5.78
CA ALA A 391 -15.68 -20.21 -7.02
C ALA A 391 -15.78 -21.71 -7.30
N ALA A 392 -14.69 -22.46 -7.14
CA ALA A 392 -14.69 -23.92 -7.30
C ALA A 392 -15.70 -24.60 -6.38
N LEU A 393 -15.72 -24.23 -5.10
CA LEU A 393 -16.71 -24.71 -4.14
C LEU A 393 -18.14 -24.38 -4.58
N TYR A 394 -18.37 -23.14 -5.05
CA TYR A 394 -19.69 -22.70 -5.48
C TYR A 394 -20.20 -23.50 -6.67
N PHE A 395 -19.39 -23.67 -7.70
CA PHE A 395 -19.79 -24.41 -8.90
C PHE A 395 -19.89 -25.92 -8.68
N LEU A 396 -19.16 -26.51 -7.72
CA LEU A 396 -19.41 -27.87 -7.24
C LEU A 396 -20.80 -27.97 -6.60
N GLY A 397 -21.19 -26.97 -5.79
CA GLY A 397 -22.55 -26.88 -5.25
C GLY A 397 -23.61 -26.77 -6.34
N ARG A 398 -23.35 -26.01 -7.42
CA ARG A 398 -24.25 -25.89 -8.59
C ARG A 398 -24.39 -27.21 -9.35
N LEU A 399 -23.29 -27.93 -9.57
CA LEU A 399 -23.34 -29.25 -10.19
C LEU A 399 -24.10 -30.28 -9.34
N ALA A 400 -23.99 -30.21 -8.02
CA ALA A 400 -24.75 -31.04 -7.11
C ALA A 400 -26.27 -30.73 -7.16
N GLU A 401 -26.66 -29.43 -7.27
CA GLU A 401 -28.07 -29.06 -7.49
C GLU A 401 -28.58 -29.58 -8.82
N ASP A 402 -27.81 -29.49 -9.90
CA ASP A 402 -28.16 -30.04 -11.23
C ASP A 402 -28.35 -31.57 -11.17
N ALA A 403 -27.57 -32.26 -10.32
CA ALA A 403 -27.71 -33.69 -10.05
C ALA A 403 -28.80 -34.02 -9.01
N HIS A 404 -29.58 -33.05 -8.55
CA HIS A 404 -30.62 -33.19 -7.49
C HIS A 404 -30.07 -33.70 -6.15
N ASP A 405 -28.75 -33.60 -5.89
CA ASP A 405 -28.12 -33.95 -4.61
C ASP A 405 -28.07 -32.72 -3.68
N SER A 406 -29.19 -32.44 -3.03
CA SER A 406 -29.28 -31.32 -2.11
C SER A 406 -28.36 -31.42 -0.89
N GLY A 407 -27.99 -32.65 -0.48
CA GLY A 407 -27.05 -32.87 0.63
C GLY A 407 -25.61 -32.50 0.27
N ALA A 408 -25.17 -32.87 -0.93
CA ALA A 408 -23.89 -32.44 -1.47
C ALA A 408 -23.86 -30.92 -1.72
N ALA A 409 -24.89 -30.36 -2.36
CA ALA A 409 -24.98 -28.92 -2.59
C ALA A 409 -24.87 -28.13 -1.30
N ARG A 410 -25.59 -28.56 -0.24
CA ARG A 410 -25.49 -27.93 1.08
C ARG A 410 -24.07 -27.97 1.65
N ALA A 411 -23.40 -29.12 1.59
CA ALA A 411 -22.07 -29.26 2.13
C ALA A 411 -21.05 -28.33 1.45
N TRP A 412 -21.09 -28.19 0.13
CA TRP A 412 -20.25 -27.27 -0.62
C TRP A 412 -20.51 -25.82 -0.26
N TYR A 413 -21.76 -25.39 -0.16
CA TYR A 413 -22.10 -24.00 0.15
C TYR A 413 -21.79 -23.62 1.60
N GLU A 414 -22.03 -24.52 2.56
CA GLU A 414 -21.67 -24.27 3.97
C GLU A 414 -20.15 -24.12 4.14
N GLU A 415 -19.36 -24.86 3.36
CA GLU A 415 -17.90 -24.70 3.35
C GLU A 415 -17.48 -23.29 2.92
N ILE A 416 -18.12 -22.71 1.88
CA ILE A 416 -17.85 -21.33 1.46
C ILE A 416 -18.16 -20.36 2.61
N VAL A 417 -19.34 -20.50 3.23
CA VAL A 417 -19.75 -19.62 4.33
C VAL A 417 -18.78 -19.70 5.51
N ARG A 418 -18.25 -20.88 5.76
CA ARG A 418 -17.28 -21.12 6.82
C ARG A 418 -15.93 -20.52 6.50
N GLU A 419 -15.37 -20.78 5.31
CA GLU A 419 -13.99 -20.40 4.96
C GLU A 419 -13.86 -18.95 4.48
N TYR A 420 -14.91 -18.37 3.88
CA TYR A 420 -14.84 -17.09 3.17
C TYR A 420 -15.97 -16.11 3.58
N PRO A 421 -16.13 -15.77 4.89
CA PRO A 421 -17.34 -15.10 5.42
C PRO A 421 -17.74 -13.79 4.74
N ASN A 422 -16.79 -13.06 4.14
CA ASN A 422 -17.02 -11.77 3.49
C ASN A 422 -16.59 -11.76 2.01
N TYR A 423 -16.68 -12.87 1.31
CA TYR A 423 -16.37 -12.97 -0.11
C TYR A 423 -17.63 -12.94 -0.98
N TYR A 424 -17.46 -12.69 -2.28
CA TYR A 424 -18.57 -12.62 -3.23
C TYR A 424 -19.39 -13.92 -3.25
N TYR A 425 -18.73 -15.07 -3.36
CA TYR A 425 -19.39 -16.36 -3.40
C TYR A 425 -20.13 -16.72 -2.11
N THR A 426 -19.77 -16.13 -0.98
CA THR A 426 -20.52 -16.31 0.29
C THR A 426 -21.91 -15.69 0.22
N ILE A 427 -22.08 -14.59 -0.50
CA ILE A 427 -23.38 -13.97 -0.70
C ILE A 427 -24.30 -14.94 -1.44
N LEU A 428 -23.80 -15.52 -2.53
CA LEU A 428 -24.52 -16.48 -3.35
C LEU A 428 -24.78 -17.79 -2.58
N ALA A 429 -23.76 -18.31 -1.90
CA ALA A 429 -23.86 -19.53 -1.10
C ALA A 429 -24.93 -19.43 0.00
N LYS A 430 -25.01 -18.31 0.72
CA LYS A 430 -26.06 -18.08 1.74
C LYS A 430 -27.45 -18.13 1.16
N GLN A 431 -27.68 -17.57 -0.02
CA GLN A 431 -28.97 -17.63 -0.71
C GLN A 431 -29.33 -19.06 -1.11
N ARG A 432 -28.32 -19.87 -1.49
CA ARG A 432 -28.48 -21.27 -1.88
C ARG A 432 -28.69 -22.18 -0.67
N VAL A 433 -27.90 -22.02 0.39
CA VAL A 433 -28.05 -22.73 1.65
C VAL A 433 -29.49 -22.63 2.18
N ALA A 434 -30.11 -21.46 2.10
CA ALA A 434 -31.49 -21.24 2.56
C ALA A 434 -32.47 -22.16 1.85
N LYS A 435 -32.24 -22.55 0.59
CA LYS A 435 -33.11 -23.46 -0.19
C LYS A 435 -32.90 -24.93 0.17
N VAL A 436 -31.72 -25.33 0.60
CA VAL A 436 -31.34 -26.72 0.89
C VAL A 436 -31.06 -26.97 2.38
N ALA A 437 -31.46 -26.04 3.26
CA ALA A 437 -31.12 -26.07 4.69
C ALA A 437 -31.64 -27.32 5.45
N ARG A 438 -32.70 -27.95 4.98
CA ARG A 438 -33.29 -29.16 5.61
C ARG A 438 -32.67 -30.46 5.15
N SER A 439 -31.84 -30.45 4.10
CA SER A 439 -31.16 -31.65 3.60
C SER A 439 -30.03 -32.09 4.52
N PRO A 440 -29.85 -33.37 4.82
CA PRO A 440 -28.69 -33.85 5.56
C PRO A 440 -27.41 -33.59 4.74
N LEU A 441 -26.31 -33.27 5.41
CA LEU A 441 -25.03 -33.05 4.73
C LEU A 441 -24.53 -34.38 4.12
N SER A 442 -23.97 -34.28 2.91
CA SER A 442 -23.35 -35.44 2.24
C SER A 442 -22.07 -35.89 2.95
N PRO A 443 -21.99 -37.16 3.47
CA PRO A 443 -20.76 -37.66 4.06
C PRO A 443 -19.59 -37.66 3.05
N ALA A 444 -19.86 -38.03 1.80
CA ALA A 444 -18.81 -38.12 0.76
C ALA A 444 -18.16 -36.76 0.47
N VAL A 445 -18.96 -35.67 0.46
CA VAL A 445 -18.43 -34.33 0.29
C VAL A 445 -17.61 -33.89 1.51
N ASN A 446 -18.11 -34.18 2.73
CA ASN A 446 -17.39 -33.87 3.95
C ASN A 446 -16.05 -34.62 4.02
N ASP A 447 -16.00 -35.87 3.61
CA ASP A 447 -14.78 -36.66 3.56
C ASP A 447 -13.79 -36.09 2.53
N PHE A 448 -14.26 -35.68 1.37
CA PHE A 448 -13.43 -34.98 0.40
C PHE A 448 -12.88 -33.67 1.00
N LEU A 449 -13.71 -32.83 1.60
CA LEU A 449 -13.31 -31.53 2.18
C LEU A 449 -12.24 -31.70 3.28
N ARG A 450 -12.27 -32.79 4.06
CA ARG A 450 -11.19 -33.12 5.02
C ARG A 450 -9.85 -33.39 4.35
N THR A 451 -9.83 -33.79 3.08
CA THR A 451 -8.57 -34.00 2.32
C THR A 451 -8.00 -32.70 1.76
N VAL A 452 -8.81 -31.64 1.68
CA VAL A 452 -8.39 -30.31 1.17
C VAL A 452 -7.66 -29.55 2.28
N LYS A 453 -6.41 -29.16 2.01
CA LYS A 453 -5.57 -28.44 2.97
C LYS A 453 -5.78 -26.93 2.84
N PHE A 454 -6.98 -26.45 3.21
CA PHE A 454 -7.20 -25.00 3.23
C PHE A 454 -6.17 -24.30 4.12
N PRO A 455 -5.66 -23.13 3.71
CA PRO A 455 -4.72 -22.37 4.53
C PRO A 455 -5.33 -22.03 5.90
N THR A 456 -4.55 -22.21 6.95
CA THR A 456 -4.95 -21.73 8.28
C THR A 456 -4.99 -20.20 8.26
N ARG A 457 -6.17 -19.64 8.50
CA ARG A 457 -6.37 -18.18 8.54
C ARG A 457 -6.84 -17.76 9.92
N SER A 458 -6.27 -16.70 10.44
CA SER A 458 -6.77 -16.10 11.66
C SER A 458 -8.15 -15.45 11.37
N ARG A 459 -9.19 -16.03 11.96
CA ARG A 459 -10.57 -15.54 11.83
C ARG A 459 -10.95 -14.60 12.95
N THR A 460 -10.18 -14.57 14.01
CA THR A 460 -10.35 -13.68 15.15
C THR A 460 -9.02 -13.08 15.50
N LEU A 461 -8.98 -11.76 15.63
CA LEU A 461 -7.84 -11.00 16.12
C LEU A 461 -8.18 -10.43 17.48
N ASN A 462 -7.21 -10.38 18.38
CA ASN A 462 -7.41 -9.71 19.65
C ASN A 462 -7.19 -8.21 19.48
N PHE A 463 -8.27 -7.44 19.53
CA PHE A 463 -8.24 -5.98 19.39
C PHE A 463 -8.00 -5.25 20.72
N GLU A 464 -7.90 -5.97 21.86
CA GLU A 464 -7.46 -5.38 23.12
C GLU A 464 -5.95 -5.10 23.07
N PRO A 465 -5.51 -3.83 23.21
CA PRO A 465 -4.09 -3.51 23.18
C PRO A 465 -3.35 -4.13 24.37
N ASN A 466 -2.23 -4.80 24.12
CA ASN A 466 -1.30 -5.21 25.17
C ASN A 466 -0.57 -3.99 25.79
N ALA A 467 0.29 -4.22 26.77
CA ALA A 467 0.98 -3.13 27.49
C ALA A 467 1.83 -2.26 26.56
N THR A 468 2.57 -2.86 25.65
CA THR A 468 3.42 -2.15 24.66
C THR A 468 2.56 -1.36 23.68
N SER A 469 1.52 -1.98 23.13
CA SER A 469 0.57 -1.31 22.22
C SER A 469 -0.13 -0.12 22.91
N LYS A 470 -0.56 -0.26 24.16
CA LYS A 470 -1.14 0.86 24.93
C LYS A 470 -0.17 2.03 25.05
N LEU A 471 1.10 1.76 25.37
CA LEU A 471 2.12 2.80 25.48
C LEU A 471 2.37 3.49 24.13
N ARG A 472 2.48 2.73 23.03
CA ARG A 472 2.66 3.29 21.68
C ARG A 472 1.49 4.19 21.27
N ILE A 473 0.27 3.76 21.51
CA ILE A 473 -0.95 4.54 21.26
C ILE A 473 -0.96 5.82 22.08
N GLU A 474 -0.59 5.73 23.36
CA GLU A 474 -0.51 6.90 24.23
C GLU A 474 0.54 7.90 23.75
N ARG A 475 1.73 7.45 23.39
CA ARG A 475 2.79 8.30 22.80
C ARG A 475 2.31 8.98 21.52
N ALA A 476 1.68 8.24 20.61
CA ALA A 476 1.12 8.79 19.39
C ALA A 476 0.03 9.83 19.65
N ARG A 477 -0.84 9.60 20.61
CA ARG A 477 -1.90 10.56 21.00
C ARG A 477 -1.31 11.84 21.61
N LEU A 478 -0.25 11.73 22.45
CA LEU A 478 0.47 12.89 22.97
C LEU A 478 1.11 13.72 21.85
N LEU A 479 1.76 13.06 20.88
CA LEU A 479 2.31 13.72 19.68
C LEU A 479 1.22 14.42 18.86
N ALA A 480 0.09 13.77 18.62
CA ALA A 480 -1.04 14.37 17.92
C ALA A 480 -1.64 15.57 18.68
N THR A 481 -1.73 15.49 20.03
CA THR A 481 -2.18 16.59 20.88
C THR A 481 -1.23 17.79 20.80
N ALA A 482 0.08 17.53 20.67
CA ALA A 482 1.08 18.57 20.43
C ALA A 482 1.04 19.13 19.00
N GLY A 483 0.12 18.68 18.13
CA GLY A 483 0.02 19.08 16.72
C GLY A 483 1.09 18.46 15.83
N MET A 484 1.64 17.31 16.23
CA MET A 484 2.73 16.60 15.56
C MET A 484 2.21 15.27 14.99
N GLU A 485 1.11 15.30 14.21
CA GLU A 485 0.46 14.11 13.67
C GLU A 485 1.37 13.26 12.78
N ASP A 486 2.32 13.88 12.06
CA ASP A 486 3.30 13.14 11.25
C ASP A 486 4.18 12.23 12.12
N TRP A 487 4.60 12.72 13.29
CA TRP A 487 5.36 11.93 14.25
C TRP A 487 4.51 10.86 14.93
N ALA A 488 3.23 11.15 15.21
CA ALA A 488 2.28 10.15 15.69
C ALA A 488 2.13 8.98 14.68
N GLU A 489 2.06 9.28 13.40
CA GLU A 489 2.04 8.24 12.36
C GLU A 489 3.36 7.45 12.30
N VAL A 490 4.52 8.10 12.47
CA VAL A 490 5.82 7.41 12.55
C VAL A 490 5.85 6.42 13.71
N GLU A 491 5.42 6.83 14.90
CA GLU A 491 5.35 5.98 16.10
C GLU A 491 4.48 4.73 15.85
N LEU A 492 3.27 4.93 15.32
CA LEU A 492 2.32 3.83 15.11
C LEU A 492 2.74 2.92 13.94
N ARG A 493 3.34 3.47 12.89
CA ARG A 493 3.87 2.65 11.77
C ARG A 493 5.03 1.78 12.22
N PHE A 494 5.92 2.33 13.04
CA PHE A 494 7.02 1.56 13.63
C PHE A 494 6.47 0.42 14.48
N ALA A 495 5.50 0.69 15.37
CA ALA A 495 4.86 -0.33 16.19
C ALA A 495 4.15 -1.40 15.33
N ALA A 496 3.42 -0.99 14.28
CA ALA A 496 2.75 -1.93 13.37
C ALA A 496 3.70 -2.86 12.58
N GLN A 497 4.96 -2.44 12.41
CA GLN A 497 5.97 -3.21 11.68
C GLN A 497 6.84 -4.10 12.57
N ASN A 498 6.99 -3.73 13.84
CA ASN A 498 7.99 -4.35 14.73
C ASN A 498 7.37 -5.00 15.98
N GLU A 499 6.05 -4.91 16.17
CA GLU A 499 5.36 -5.44 17.35
C GLU A 499 4.19 -6.36 16.96
N ASP A 500 3.64 -7.09 17.94
CA ASP A 500 2.72 -8.22 17.70
C ASP A 500 1.29 -7.85 17.27
N GLN A 501 0.88 -6.59 17.42
CA GLN A 501 -0.51 -6.18 17.17
C GLN A 501 -0.65 -5.12 16.06
N PRO A 502 -0.22 -5.40 14.81
CA PRO A 502 -0.31 -4.44 13.71
C PRO A 502 -1.74 -3.98 13.43
N HIS A 503 -2.72 -4.84 13.60
CA HIS A 503 -4.15 -4.55 13.39
C HIS A 503 -4.71 -3.55 14.41
N VAL A 504 -4.18 -3.51 15.63
CA VAL A 504 -4.53 -2.51 16.64
C VAL A 504 -3.96 -1.14 16.24
N MET A 505 -2.69 -1.12 15.82
CA MET A 505 -2.05 0.10 15.29
C MET A 505 -2.77 0.63 14.04
N ALA A 506 -3.31 -0.27 13.21
CA ALA A 506 -4.07 0.10 12.02
C ALA A 506 -5.28 0.99 12.33
N ILE A 507 -6.00 0.72 13.42
CA ILE A 507 -7.17 1.54 13.84
C ILE A 507 -6.73 2.97 14.17
N GLU A 508 -5.67 3.12 14.95
CA GLU A 508 -5.16 4.45 15.35
C GLU A 508 -4.59 5.22 14.13
N LEU A 509 -3.78 4.56 13.30
CA LEU A 509 -3.26 5.12 12.05
C LEU A 509 -4.39 5.56 11.13
N ALA A 510 -5.37 4.69 10.91
CA ALA A 510 -6.53 5.01 10.08
C ALA A 510 -7.36 6.17 10.66
N SER A 511 -7.49 6.24 11.98
CA SER A 511 -8.23 7.31 12.66
C SER A 511 -7.54 8.68 12.51
N ILE A 512 -6.21 8.73 12.67
CA ILE A 512 -5.41 9.95 12.45
C ILE A 512 -5.51 10.37 10.98
N SER A 513 -5.22 9.45 10.09
CA SER A 513 -5.17 9.71 8.65
C SER A 513 -6.53 10.14 8.07
N ASN A 514 -7.63 9.53 8.54
CA ASN A 514 -8.98 9.90 8.10
C ASN A 514 -9.33 11.37 8.41
N ARG A 515 -8.77 11.93 9.50
CA ARG A 515 -8.93 13.35 9.85
C ARG A 515 -8.01 14.27 9.05
N LYS A 516 -6.77 13.82 8.79
CA LYS A 516 -5.70 14.65 8.22
C LYS A 516 -5.68 14.63 6.69
N THR A 517 -5.71 13.45 6.10
CA THR A 517 -5.50 13.24 4.66
C THR A 517 -6.75 12.76 3.94
N GLY A 518 -7.51 11.88 4.56
CA GLY A 518 -8.74 11.36 3.99
C GLY A 518 -8.93 9.86 4.16
N PRO A 519 -10.08 9.35 3.74
CA PRO A 519 -10.47 7.96 3.92
C PRO A 519 -9.65 6.95 3.10
N ASP A 520 -9.10 7.36 1.97
CA ASP A 520 -8.24 6.52 1.12
C ASP A 520 -7.02 5.99 1.90
N GLN A 521 -6.33 6.88 2.61
CA GLN A 521 -5.17 6.48 3.41
C GLN A 521 -5.57 5.65 4.63
N ALA A 522 -6.72 5.96 5.23
CA ALA A 522 -7.27 5.15 6.33
C ALA A 522 -7.56 3.71 5.88
N ILE A 523 -8.21 3.53 4.73
CA ILE A 523 -8.47 2.21 4.14
C ILE A 523 -7.15 1.48 3.86
N ASN A 524 -6.14 2.18 3.33
CA ASN A 524 -4.85 1.60 3.03
C ASN A 524 -4.12 1.10 4.29
N TYR A 525 -4.19 1.81 5.41
CA TYR A 525 -3.64 1.33 6.69
C TYR A 525 -4.34 0.05 7.17
N ILE A 526 -5.67 -0.02 7.09
CA ILE A 526 -6.41 -1.25 7.43
C ILE A 526 -5.98 -2.41 6.52
N LYS A 527 -5.94 -2.20 5.20
CA LYS A 527 -5.52 -3.23 4.23
C LYS A 527 -4.09 -3.72 4.50
N ARG A 528 -3.19 -2.82 4.85
CA ARG A 528 -1.77 -3.13 5.05
C ARG A 528 -1.50 -3.90 6.33
N TYR A 529 -2.11 -3.50 7.44
CA TYR A 529 -1.79 -4.02 8.76
C TYR A 529 -2.80 -5.03 9.31
N ALA A 530 -3.92 -5.23 8.58
CA ALA A 530 -4.87 -6.31 8.82
C ALA A 530 -5.28 -6.99 7.49
N PRO A 531 -4.33 -7.53 6.68
CA PRO A 531 -4.61 -7.98 5.30
C PRO A 531 -5.66 -9.09 5.22
N GLY A 532 -5.81 -9.90 6.28
CA GLY A 532 -6.80 -10.98 6.36
C GLY A 532 -8.20 -10.56 6.80
N TYR A 533 -8.51 -9.26 6.90
CA TYR A 533 -9.76 -8.79 7.50
C TYR A 533 -11.05 -9.34 6.82
N LEU A 534 -10.99 -9.69 5.55
CA LEU A 534 -12.13 -10.28 4.84
C LEU A 534 -12.46 -11.73 5.27
N PHE A 535 -11.52 -12.41 5.94
CA PHE A 535 -11.76 -13.73 6.52
C PHE A 535 -12.34 -13.67 7.94
N MET A 536 -12.44 -12.48 8.52
CA MET A 536 -13.01 -12.28 9.86
C MET A 536 -14.53 -12.07 9.78
N PRO A 537 -15.32 -12.76 10.61
CA PRO A 537 -16.71 -12.38 10.80
C PRO A 537 -16.85 -10.92 11.23
N VAL A 538 -17.91 -10.23 10.81
CA VAL A 538 -18.10 -8.81 11.12
C VAL A 538 -18.19 -8.53 12.63
N ASP A 539 -18.74 -9.46 13.38
CA ASP A 539 -18.87 -9.41 14.84
C ASP A 539 -17.58 -9.74 15.61
N SER A 540 -16.54 -10.24 14.93
CA SER A 540 -15.23 -10.55 15.56
C SER A 540 -14.28 -9.38 15.67
N ALA A 541 -14.66 -8.19 15.17
CA ALA A 541 -13.84 -6.97 15.26
C ALA A 541 -14.69 -5.76 15.69
N PRO A 542 -14.10 -4.75 16.33
CA PRO A 542 -14.80 -3.53 16.71
C PRO A 542 -15.45 -2.84 15.52
N MET A 543 -16.66 -2.29 15.70
CA MET A 543 -17.36 -1.55 14.65
C MET A 543 -16.54 -0.37 14.09
N GLN A 544 -15.68 0.24 14.92
CA GLN A 544 -14.75 1.28 14.50
C GLN A 544 -13.79 0.78 13.41
N PHE A 545 -13.25 -0.44 13.56
CA PHE A 545 -12.38 -1.06 12.56
C PHE A 545 -13.11 -1.17 11.21
N TRP A 546 -14.34 -1.70 11.22
CA TRP A 546 -15.12 -1.84 9.99
C TRP A 546 -15.51 -0.51 9.35
N LYS A 547 -15.85 0.51 10.15
CA LYS A 547 -16.16 1.85 9.64
C LYS A 547 -14.94 2.55 9.05
N LEU A 548 -13.74 2.26 9.51
CA LEU A 548 -12.50 2.74 8.90
C LEU A 548 -12.14 1.96 7.62
N ALA A 549 -12.43 0.66 7.58
CA ALA A 549 -12.25 -0.17 6.38
C ALA A 549 -13.29 0.13 5.28
N PHE A 550 -14.50 0.50 5.67
CA PHE A 550 -15.65 0.79 4.80
C PHE A 550 -16.30 2.13 5.17
N PRO A 551 -15.60 3.26 5.03
CA PRO A 551 -16.17 4.57 5.33
C PRO A 551 -17.22 4.96 4.28
N ILE A 552 -18.13 5.86 4.66
CA ILE A 552 -19.05 6.54 3.74
C ILE A 552 -18.88 8.06 3.93
N PRO A 553 -17.81 8.67 3.42
CA PRO A 553 -17.70 10.12 3.37
C PRO A 553 -18.66 10.67 2.32
N TYR A 554 -18.91 11.96 2.36
CA TYR A 554 -19.82 12.65 1.43
C TYR A 554 -21.24 12.08 1.42
N ARG A 555 -21.70 11.56 2.58
CA ARG A 555 -22.95 10.82 2.73
C ARG A 555 -24.15 11.54 2.11
N ASP A 556 -24.33 12.83 2.38
CA ASP A 556 -25.48 13.61 1.88
C ASP A 556 -25.50 13.67 0.34
N SER A 557 -24.35 13.92 -0.28
CA SER A 557 -24.26 13.94 -1.75
C SER A 557 -24.45 12.56 -2.35
N LEU A 558 -23.89 11.52 -1.72
CA LEU A 558 -24.03 10.13 -2.15
C LEU A 558 -25.49 9.68 -2.10
N ASP A 559 -26.16 9.88 -0.98
CA ASP A 559 -27.58 9.50 -0.80
C ASP A 559 -28.49 10.30 -1.76
N ARG A 560 -28.24 11.61 -1.90
CA ARG A 560 -29.00 12.49 -2.80
C ARG A 560 -28.94 12.01 -4.25
N PHE A 561 -27.73 11.85 -4.80
CA PHE A 561 -27.55 11.51 -6.21
C PHE A 561 -27.88 10.04 -6.51
N SER A 562 -27.66 9.13 -5.55
CA SER A 562 -28.14 7.75 -5.66
C SER A 562 -29.65 7.68 -5.75
N LYS A 563 -30.36 8.38 -4.85
CA LYS A 563 -31.84 8.44 -4.85
C LYS A 563 -32.36 9.09 -6.13
N GLN A 564 -31.76 10.19 -6.58
CA GLN A 564 -32.15 10.88 -7.81
C GLN A 564 -32.10 9.97 -9.04
N ASN A 565 -31.12 9.07 -9.09
CA ASN A 565 -30.93 8.12 -10.18
C ASN A 565 -31.53 6.72 -9.92
N GLY A 566 -32.26 6.51 -8.80
CA GLY A 566 -32.83 5.21 -8.46
C GLY A 566 -31.80 4.10 -8.21
N LEU A 567 -30.62 4.47 -7.71
CA LEU A 567 -29.54 3.55 -7.37
C LEU A 567 -29.50 3.28 -5.86
N ASP A 568 -29.08 2.07 -5.49
CA ASP A 568 -28.74 1.74 -4.11
C ASP A 568 -27.47 2.50 -3.68
N PRO A 569 -27.55 3.36 -2.64
CA PRO A 569 -26.39 4.13 -2.20
C PRO A 569 -25.22 3.26 -1.74
N PHE A 570 -25.48 2.05 -1.24
CA PHE A 570 -24.42 1.13 -0.85
C PHE A 570 -23.68 0.52 -2.06
N MET A 571 -24.39 0.34 -3.16
CA MET A 571 -23.76 -0.07 -4.43
C MET A 571 -22.86 1.06 -4.97
N VAL A 572 -23.34 2.31 -4.91
CA VAL A 572 -22.53 3.48 -5.31
C VAL A 572 -21.31 3.64 -4.40
N ALA A 573 -21.48 3.50 -3.08
CA ALA A 573 -20.35 3.55 -2.14
C ALA A 573 -19.31 2.44 -2.43
N ALA A 574 -19.77 1.23 -2.75
CA ALA A 574 -18.91 0.12 -3.10
C ALA A 574 -18.09 0.37 -4.37
N LEU A 575 -18.72 0.96 -5.39
CA LEU A 575 -18.07 1.36 -6.63
C LEU A 575 -16.98 2.43 -6.33
N ILE A 576 -17.32 3.51 -5.63
CA ILE A 576 -16.37 4.58 -5.28
C ILE A 576 -15.19 4.03 -4.47
N ARG A 577 -15.47 3.12 -3.53
CA ARG A 577 -14.40 2.48 -2.76
C ARG A 577 -13.44 1.68 -3.66
N GLN A 578 -13.94 1.08 -4.73
CA GLN A 578 -13.12 0.33 -5.68
C GLN A 578 -12.36 1.28 -6.64
N GLU A 579 -12.99 2.36 -7.10
CA GLU A 579 -12.44 3.30 -8.06
C GLU A 579 -11.34 4.20 -7.46
N SER A 580 -11.59 4.77 -6.29
CA SER A 580 -10.72 5.83 -5.75
C SER A 580 -10.41 5.69 -4.26
N LEU A 581 -10.93 4.68 -3.56
CA LEU A 581 -10.93 4.61 -2.10
C LEU A 581 -11.50 5.88 -1.45
N PHE A 582 -12.44 6.55 -2.12
CA PHE A 582 -13.01 7.86 -1.75
C PHE A 582 -12.02 9.04 -1.83
N ASN A 583 -10.93 8.94 -2.57
CA ASN A 583 -10.03 10.07 -2.82
C ASN A 583 -10.61 10.97 -3.93
N PRO A 584 -11.06 12.19 -3.62
CA PRO A 584 -11.62 13.09 -4.64
C PRO A 584 -10.57 13.61 -5.62
N LYS A 585 -9.27 13.49 -5.29
CA LYS A 585 -8.15 13.93 -6.13
C LYS A 585 -7.52 12.78 -6.93
N ALA A 586 -8.09 11.58 -6.90
CA ALA A 586 -7.56 10.44 -7.61
C ALA A 586 -7.52 10.69 -9.13
N VAL A 587 -6.40 10.29 -9.75
CA VAL A 587 -6.20 10.29 -11.21
C VAL A 587 -5.61 8.95 -11.61
N SER A 588 -6.26 8.26 -12.55
CA SER A 588 -5.75 7.00 -13.08
C SER A 588 -4.71 7.23 -14.20
N PRO A 589 -3.94 6.18 -14.56
CA PRO A 589 -3.06 6.24 -15.74
C PRO A 589 -3.79 6.60 -17.04
N ALA A 590 -5.08 6.25 -17.15
CA ALA A 590 -5.96 6.61 -18.27
C ALA A 590 -6.58 8.02 -18.13
N ASN A 591 -6.11 8.83 -17.15
CA ASN A 591 -6.61 10.17 -16.87
C ASN A 591 -8.07 10.25 -16.38
N ALA A 592 -8.65 9.13 -15.88
CA ALA A 592 -9.92 9.15 -15.17
C ALA A 592 -9.76 9.86 -13.81
N ARG A 593 -10.80 10.60 -13.35
CA ARG A 593 -10.67 11.57 -12.25
C ARG A 593 -11.74 11.47 -11.20
N GLY A 594 -11.32 11.70 -9.96
CA GLY A 594 -12.19 11.88 -8.80
C GLY A 594 -12.82 10.58 -8.29
N LEU A 595 -13.87 10.72 -7.49
CA LEU A 595 -14.45 9.62 -6.71
C LEU A 595 -14.88 8.42 -7.56
N THR A 596 -15.56 8.65 -8.67
CA THR A 596 -16.12 7.63 -9.57
C THR A 596 -15.27 7.41 -10.83
N GLN A 597 -14.06 7.98 -10.87
CA GLN A 597 -13.10 7.83 -11.97
C GLN A 597 -13.70 8.10 -13.36
N ILE A 598 -14.26 9.30 -13.55
CA ILE A 598 -14.80 9.74 -14.82
C ILE A 598 -13.69 10.31 -15.71
N GLU A 599 -13.58 9.82 -16.94
CA GLU A 599 -12.69 10.39 -17.94
C GLU A 599 -13.14 11.80 -18.34
N PRO A 600 -12.23 12.75 -18.64
CA PRO A 600 -12.57 14.12 -19.05
C PRO A 600 -13.51 14.22 -20.24
N THR A 601 -13.40 13.32 -21.20
CA THR A 601 -14.28 13.23 -22.38
C THR A 601 -15.68 12.84 -22.00
N THR A 602 -15.81 11.79 -21.22
CA THR A 602 -17.08 11.30 -20.68
C THR A 602 -17.74 12.35 -19.80
N GLY A 603 -16.97 13.00 -18.90
CA GLY A 603 -17.47 14.06 -18.04
C GLY A 603 -18.05 15.25 -18.82
N ARG A 604 -17.43 15.62 -19.94
CA ARG A 604 -17.92 16.66 -20.84
C ARG A 604 -19.23 16.28 -21.53
N GLU A 605 -19.37 15.05 -21.96
CA GLU A 605 -20.61 14.52 -22.55
C GLU A 605 -21.75 14.51 -21.52
N LEU A 606 -21.48 13.92 -20.34
CA LEU A 606 -22.47 13.81 -19.26
C LEU A 606 -22.92 15.20 -18.77
N SER A 607 -22.01 16.17 -18.68
CA SER A 607 -22.33 17.54 -18.27
C SER A 607 -23.29 18.24 -19.25
N ARG A 608 -23.16 18.00 -20.56
CA ARG A 608 -24.11 18.50 -21.57
C ARG A 608 -25.48 17.83 -21.43
N ARG A 609 -25.51 16.49 -21.22
CA ARG A 609 -26.77 15.75 -21.02
C ARG A 609 -27.51 16.21 -19.76
N LEU A 610 -26.79 16.52 -18.68
CA LEU A 610 -27.34 17.05 -17.43
C LEU A 610 -27.52 18.57 -17.45
N LYS A 611 -27.20 19.26 -18.55
CA LYS A 611 -27.33 20.73 -18.73
C LYS A 611 -26.62 21.52 -17.61
N LEU A 612 -25.43 21.06 -17.18
CA LEU A 612 -24.65 21.78 -16.17
C LEU A 612 -24.09 23.09 -16.75
N ARG A 613 -24.42 24.24 -16.15
CA ARG A 613 -24.11 25.57 -16.67
C ARG A 613 -22.63 25.91 -16.69
N SER A 614 -21.84 25.35 -15.74
CA SER A 614 -20.43 25.67 -15.60
C SER A 614 -19.64 24.38 -15.34
N TYR A 615 -19.31 23.64 -16.40
CA TYR A 615 -18.49 22.46 -16.28
C TYR A 615 -17.06 22.73 -16.78
N SER A 616 -16.09 22.34 -15.96
CA SER A 616 -14.68 22.23 -16.35
C SER A 616 -14.16 20.84 -15.94
N THR A 617 -13.10 20.40 -16.58
CA THR A 617 -12.48 19.12 -16.22
C THR A 617 -11.98 19.09 -14.76
N ALA A 618 -11.62 20.25 -14.19
CA ALA A 618 -11.25 20.37 -12.79
C ALA A 618 -12.44 20.12 -11.83
N ALA A 619 -13.68 20.33 -12.28
CA ALA A 619 -14.87 20.07 -11.49
C ALA A 619 -15.04 18.56 -11.16
N LEU A 620 -14.38 17.65 -11.91
CA LEU A 620 -14.34 16.24 -11.58
C LEU A 620 -13.66 15.93 -10.25
N PHE A 621 -12.88 16.83 -9.69
CA PHE A 621 -12.29 16.70 -8.35
C PHE A 621 -13.24 17.20 -7.23
N GLN A 622 -14.38 17.80 -7.59
CA GLN A 622 -15.38 18.24 -6.62
C GLN A 622 -16.33 17.07 -6.32
N PRO A 623 -16.44 16.60 -5.06
CA PRO A 623 -17.23 15.41 -4.71
C PRO A 623 -18.67 15.43 -5.21
N ALA A 624 -19.38 16.56 -5.01
CA ALA A 624 -20.78 16.67 -5.42
C ALA A 624 -20.97 16.57 -6.95
N VAL A 625 -20.10 17.24 -7.73
CA VAL A 625 -20.15 17.20 -9.20
C VAL A 625 -19.78 15.81 -9.71
N ASN A 626 -18.73 15.20 -9.16
CA ASN A 626 -18.30 13.87 -9.55
C ASN A 626 -19.36 12.81 -9.26
N LEU A 627 -20.00 12.87 -8.07
CA LEU A 627 -21.10 11.98 -7.71
C LEU A 627 -22.33 12.17 -8.61
N GLN A 628 -22.68 13.42 -8.94
CA GLN A 628 -23.80 13.70 -9.85
C GLN A 628 -23.56 13.09 -11.24
N LEU A 629 -22.38 13.27 -11.80
CA LEU A 629 -22.01 12.71 -13.11
C LEU A 629 -21.87 11.20 -13.05
N GLY A 630 -21.16 10.68 -12.05
CA GLY A 630 -20.85 9.24 -11.91
C GLY A 630 -22.09 8.38 -11.66
N THR A 631 -23.02 8.83 -10.81
CA THR A 631 -24.27 8.10 -10.57
C THR A 631 -25.19 8.12 -11.79
N PHE A 632 -25.24 9.24 -12.52
CA PHE A 632 -25.97 9.32 -13.78
C PHE A 632 -25.37 8.41 -14.85
N TYR A 633 -24.04 8.37 -14.98
CA TYR A 633 -23.35 7.47 -15.89
C TYR A 633 -23.58 6.01 -15.54
N LEU A 634 -23.40 5.63 -14.27
CA LEU A 634 -23.65 4.27 -13.79
C LEU A 634 -25.07 3.83 -14.09
N LYS A 635 -26.07 4.69 -13.79
CA LYS A 635 -27.48 4.41 -14.09
C LYS A 635 -27.71 4.18 -15.59
N SER A 636 -27.11 5.01 -16.45
CA SER A 636 -27.26 4.84 -17.90
C SER A 636 -26.70 3.52 -18.42
N ILE A 637 -25.60 3.04 -17.84
CA ILE A 637 -25.03 1.73 -18.17
C ILE A 637 -25.94 0.60 -17.67
N VAL A 638 -26.37 0.67 -16.41
CA VAL A 638 -27.24 -0.36 -15.81
C VAL A 638 -28.55 -0.50 -16.60
N ASP A 639 -29.18 0.61 -16.97
CA ASP A 639 -30.44 0.61 -17.75
C ASP A 639 -30.21 0.07 -19.16
N GLY A 640 -29.13 0.50 -19.82
CA GLY A 640 -28.76 0.02 -21.15
C GLY A 640 -28.48 -1.47 -21.22
N LEU A 641 -28.16 -2.09 -20.07
CA LEU A 641 -27.88 -3.52 -19.94
C LEU A 641 -28.99 -4.30 -19.23
N GLY A 642 -30.21 -3.73 -19.17
CA GLY A 642 -31.40 -4.39 -18.63
C GLY A 642 -31.34 -4.68 -17.13
N GLY A 643 -30.64 -3.87 -16.36
CA GLY A 643 -30.51 -4.00 -14.90
C GLY A 643 -29.50 -5.05 -14.44
N ARG A 644 -28.73 -5.65 -15.34
CA ARG A 644 -27.73 -6.69 -15.04
C ARG A 644 -26.45 -6.07 -14.50
N TRP A 645 -26.32 -6.05 -13.18
CA TRP A 645 -25.22 -5.39 -12.48
C TRP A 645 -23.86 -5.96 -12.81
N GLU A 646 -23.74 -7.28 -12.96
CA GLU A 646 -22.49 -7.95 -13.28
C GLU A 646 -21.91 -7.47 -14.63
N ILE A 647 -22.79 -7.26 -15.60
CA ILE A 647 -22.39 -6.80 -16.94
C ILE A 647 -22.16 -5.28 -16.91
N ALA A 648 -22.98 -4.54 -16.17
CA ALA A 648 -22.81 -3.10 -16.00
C ALA A 648 -21.47 -2.74 -15.35
N LEU A 649 -21.05 -3.50 -14.35
CA LEU A 649 -19.75 -3.32 -13.70
C LEU A 649 -18.59 -3.72 -14.63
N ALA A 650 -18.76 -4.79 -15.43
CA ALA A 650 -17.81 -5.12 -16.48
C ALA A 650 -17.64 -3.99 -17.51
N ALA A 651 -18.77 -3.42 -17.95
CA ALA A 651 -18.80 -2.30 -18.89
C ALA A 651 -18.19 -1.03 -18.28
N TYR A 652 -18.44 -0.76 -17.02
CA TYR A 652 -17.85 0.40 -16.32
C TYR A 652 -16.33 0.35 -16.25
N ASN A 653 -15.78 -0.82 -15.92
CA ASN A 653 -14.33 -1.03 -15.78
C ASN A 653 -13.60 -1.25 -17.11
N ALA A 654 -14.14 -2.11 -18.01
CA ALA A 654 -13.44 -2.52 -19.22
C ALA A 654 -14.01 -1.91 -20.52
N GLY A 655 -15.10 -1.17 -20.43
CA GLY A 655 -15.78 -0.57 -21.57
C GLY A 655 -16.93 -1.42 -22.13
N LEU A 656 -17.95 -0.72 -22.62
CA LEU A 656 -19.24 -1.30 -23.06
C LEU A 656 -19.06 -2.32 -24.21
N SER A 657 -18.19 -2.02 -25.18
CA SER A 657 -17.95 -2.91 -26.34
C SER A 657 -17.42 -4.27 -25.92
N ARG A 658 -16.47 -4.31 -24.97
CA ARG A 658 -15.94 -5.57 -24.43
C ARG A 658 -17.00 -6.34 -23.64
N ALA A 659 -17.74 -5.65 -22.81
CA ALA A 659 -18.81 -6.29 -22.03
C ALA A 659 -19.86 -6.94 -22.95
N HIS A 660 -20.26 -6.27 -24.04
CA HIS A 660 -21.14 -6.85 -25.06
C HIS A 660 -20.52 -8.07 -25.75
N ALA A 661 -19.25 -8.02 -26.13
CA ALA A 661 -18.58 -9.17 -26.73
C ALA A 661 -18.58 -10.37 -25.76
N TRP A 662 -18.23 -10.16 -24.48
CA TRP A 662 -18.22 -11.24 -23.49
C TRP A 662 -19.59 -11.86 -23.22
N MET A 663 -20.67 -11.10 -23.40
CA MET A 663 -22.05 -11.64 -23.27
C MET A 663 -22.37 -12.72 -24.32
N THR A 664 -21.66 -12.74 -25.45
CA THR A 664 -21.88 -13.72 -26.51
C THR A 664 -21.05 -15.00 -26.35
N TRP A 665 -20.20 -15.09 -25.33
CA TRP A 665 -19.25 -16.20 -25.16
C TRP A 665 -19.82 -17.46 -24.51
N GLY A 666 -21.05 -17.42 -24.06
CA GLY A 666 -21.72 -18.57 -23.49
C GLY A 666 -23.20 -18.33 -23.18
N ASP A 667 -23.90 -19.42 -22.96
CA ASP A 667 -25.25 -19.39 -22.42
C ASP A 667 -25.17 -19.41 -20.89
N PHE A 668 -25.16 -18.20 -20.32
CA PHE A 668 -24.99 -18.01 -18.87
C PHE A 668 -26.30 -18.24 -18.12
N ARG A 669 -26.36 -19.27 -17.29
CA ARG A 669 -27.52 -19.61 -16.46
C ARG A 669 -27.67 -18.70 -15.22
N GLU A 670 -26.59 -18.02 -14.83
CA GLU A 670 -26.56 -17.12 -13.70
C GLU A 670 -25.43 -16.08 -13.81
N PRO A 671 -25.53 -14.94 -13.10
CA PRO A 671 -24.53 -13.87 -13.16
C PRO A 671 -23.10 -14.32 -12.88
N ALA A 672 -22.91 -15.29 -11.97
CA ALA A 672 -21.60 -15.79 -11.61
C ALA A 672 -20.87 -16.47 -12.80
N GLU A 673 -21.61 -17.11 -13.71
CA GLU A 673 -21.03 -17.70 -14.92
C GLU A 673 -20.46 -16.64 -15.87
N PHE A 674 -21.18 -15.52 -16.04
CA PHE A 674 -20.65 -14.38 -16.80
C PHE A 674 -19.38 -13.83 -16.17
N ILE A 675 -19.39 -13.60 -14.83
CA ILE A 675 -18.25 -13.03 -14.10
C ILE A 675 -16.98 -13.87 -14.32
N GLU A 676 -17.07 -15.20 -14.15
CA GLU A 676 -15.91 -16.07 -14.32
C GLU A 676 -15.42 -16.17 -15.77
N THR A 677 -16.32 -15.93 -16.73
CA THR A 677 -15.97 -15.94 -18.16
C THR A 677 -15.20 -14.68 -18.59
N VAL A 678 -15.28 -13.59 -17.84
CA VAL A 678 -14.50 -12.36 -18.13
C VAL A 678 -13.01 -12.69 -18.23
N PRO A 679 -12.33 -12.44 -19.35
CA PRO A 679 -10.95 -12.84 -19.54
C PRO A 679 -9.97 -12.03 -18.70
N PHE A 680 -10.28 -10.75 -18.46
CA PHE A 680 -9.43 -9.85 -17.67
C PHE A 680 -9.63 -10.12 -16.18
N SER A 681 -8.59 -10.63 -15.52
CA SER A 681 -8.60 -10.91 -14.08
C SER A 681 -8.92 -9.65 -13.25
N GLU A 682 -8.41 -8.50 -13.65
CA GLU A 682 -8.72 -7.22 -13.03
C GLU A 682 -10.22 -6.93 -13.05
N THR A 683 -10.88 -7.04 -14.22
CA THR A 683 -12.31 -6.77 -14.37
C THR A 683 -13.16 -7.79 -13.60
N ARG A 684 -12.79 -9.08 -13.63
CA ARG A 684 -13.46 -10.12 -12.84
C ARG A 684 -13.40 -9.82 -11.35
N THR A 685 -12.21 -9.53 -10.83
CA THR A 685 -12.00 -9.15 -9.41
C THR A 685 -12.72 -7.85 -9.07
N TYR A 686 -12.76 -6.88 -9.98
CA TYR A 686 -13.50 -5.63 -9.82
C TYR A 686 -14.99 -5.89 -9.58
N ILE A 687 -15.64 -6.68 -10.43
CA ILE A 687 -17.08 -7.00 -10.31
C ILE A 687 -17.37 -7.67 -8.97
N GLN A 688 -16.62 -8.73 -8.64
CA GLN A 688 -16.78 -9.46 -7.39
C GLN A 688 -16.57 -8.56 -6.16
N THR A 689 -15.57 -7.67 -6.24
CA THR A 689 -15.23 -6.74 -5.15
C THR A 689 -16.33 -5.70 -4.93
N VAL A 690 -16.86 -5.10 -5.99
CA VAL A 690 -17.93 -4.11 -5.87
C VAL A 690 -19.18 -4.76 -5.29
N LEU A 691 -19.61 -5.90 -5.79
CA LEU A 691 -20.80 -6.63 -5.31
C LEU A 691 -20.64 -7.05 -3.84
N ARG A 692 -19.48 -7.59 -3.47
CA ARG A 692 -19.15 -7.95 -2.09
C ARG A 692 -19.15 -6.73 -1.16
N ASN A 693 -18.50 -5.65 -1.58
CA ASN A 693 -18.43 -4.43 -0.77
C ASN A 693 -19.81 -3.81 -0.56
N ALA A 694 -20.70 -3.84 -1.56
CA ALA A 694 -22.07 -3.37 -1.42
C ALA A 694 -22.82 -4.13 -0.32
N GLU A 695 -22.65 -5.45 -0.26
CA GLU A 695 -23.25 -6.26 0.80
C GLU A 695 -22.66 -5.95 2.18
N LEU A 696 -21.33 -5.75 2.27
CA LEU A 696 -20.70 -5.32 3.52
C LEU A 696 -21.22 -3.95 3.97
N TYR A 697 -21.37 -2.99 3.06
CA TYR A 697 -21.97 -1.70 3.38
C TYR A 697 -23.41 -1.84 3.89
N ARG A 698 -24.26 -2.68 3.28
CA ARG A 698 -25.61 -2.94 3.78
C ARG A 698 -25.60 -3.54 5.19
N ARG A 699 -24.71 -4.49 5.46
CA ARG A 699 -24.56 -5.09 6.79
C ARG A 699 -24.07 -4.10 7.86
N LEU A 700 -23.17 -3.18 7.51
CA LEU A 700 -22.59 -2.22 8.44
C LEU A 700 -23.47 -0.99 8.68
N TYR A 701 -24.32 -0.61 7.71
CA TYR A 701 -25.04 0.67 7.74
C TYR A 701 -26.54 0.53 7.44
N GLY A 702 -27.02 -0.60 6.99
CA GLY A 702 -28.41 -0.78 6.54
C GLY A 702 -29.49 -0.65 7.63
N SER A 703 -29.12 -0.80 8.91
CA SER A 703 -30.01 -0.60 10.07
C SER A 703 -30.12 0.87 10.50
N GLN A 704 -29.31 1.78 9.94
CA GLN A 704 -29.42 3.22 10.21
C GLN A 704 -30.46 3.82 9.26
N PRO A 705 -31.49 4.53 9.75
CA PRO A 705 -32.44 5.19 8.86
C PRO A 705 -31.69 6.17 7.95
N MET A 706 -31.96 6.08 6.63
CA MET A 706 -31.53 7.10 5.70
C MET A 706 -31.99 8.44 6.24
N SER A 707 -31.11 9.42 6.32
CA SER A 707 -31.43 10.75 6.82
C SER A 707 -32.70 11.25 6.14
N ARG A 708 -33.78 11.39 6.90
CA ARG A 708 -34.95 12.13 6.43
C ARG A 708 -34.47 13.56 6.25
N GLY A 709 -34.34 13.99 4.99
CA GLY A 709 -34.03 15.35 4.69
C GLY A 709 -34.98 16.23 5.49
N THR A 710 -34.46 16.99 6.42
CA THR A 710 -35.18 18.09 7.06
C THR A 710 -35.51 19.09 5.97
N THR A 711 -36.71 18.96 5.41
CA THR A 711 -37.37 20.06 4.70
C THR A 711 -37.67 21.11 5.75
N THR A 712 -36.79 22.07 5.91
CA THR A 712 -37.11 23.32 6.60
C THR A 712 -38.11 24.03 5.68
N PRO A 713 -39.32 24.37 6.14
CA PRO A 713 -40.21 25.21 5.34
C PRO A 713 -39.53 26.59 5.22
N ALA A 714 -39.46 27.07 4.00
CA ALA A 714 -39.14 28.48 3.75
C ALA A 714 -40.28 29.32 4.32
N ASN A 715 -39.95 30.17 5.29
CA ASN A 715 -40.72 31.40 5.57
C ASN A 715 -39.99 32.58 4.90
#